data_1e0d096854c89be6d71274f9c6956f2a
#
_entry.id   1e0d096854c89be6d71274f9c6956f2a
#
_cell.length_a   1.000
_cell.length_b   1.000
_cell.length_c   1.000
_cell.angle_alpha   90.00
_cell.angle_beta   90.00
_cell.angle_gamma   90.00
#
_symmetry.space_group_name_H-M   'P 1'
#
loop_
_entity.id
_entity.type
_entity.pdbx_description
1 polymer ?
#
loop_
_entity_poly.entity_id
_entity_poly.type
_entity_poly.pdbx_seq_one_letter_code
_entity_poly.pdbx_strand_id
1 'polypeptide(L)'
;MTIKFPYNAAFDRNIGWLTEWEQLALRGKRIAIAGMGGVGGVHLLTLARFGIGAFNIADFDCFDIVNFNRQIGANTETIGRPKIDVLSEMVLSINPEIKLNRFENGVNSENIDDFLKDADVFVDGFDFFEIEIRSRVYARCYELGIPSLCAAPIGMGAGCLAFLPGGMSFEKYFGFNGKKDDERFLRFLMGLAPRGLHRAYLVEPRAIDLPAHKGPSTGAACQICAGITAVNAVKLLVRRGEVQAAPYHHHYDAYRNKLVISRLPRGLDGPWQRIKIAIARRLYEAARQSATSLQAEWPRTELEEIINYARWTPSPGNSQPWRVHLTGASSFVVALNFNAASRIETLFTAGMFLESLRIAASALNLRMEWRVVDQEAGDQLLVQFDRDDSVSLDPLFSHLPTRSVDRRAYGVRSLSSAEKSALAAALGSAFTLTWHESRRARKRVADITTRASRHTLAHAERLRANLAKVDWEQPRSPTAVPLATLNLGWFAQKLGSLARTAPFLAAIPGVARFVAGRLETRPILASAACFVIRPVAPHDESDAATLRAGMAVQRFWLTATQLGLAMQPLQRPVRLARDKKDPNDPLWVDFLETFQETLGQPNTVTFLGRIGEPRAPFAARATRHSLDTLIVARSGGIPDEKQTKKAAAPAHDSDIVASFIE
;
A
#
# COMPACT_ATOMS: atom_id res chain seq x y z
N MET A 1 9.39 27.49 -48.94
CA MET A 1 8.24 28.28 -48.40
C MET A 1 7.97 27.69 -47.02
N THR A 2 8.25 28.43 -45.95
CA THR A 2 7.89 28.04 -44.60
C THR A 2 6.36 28.11 -44.50
N ILE A 3 5.69 26.98 -44.38
CA ILE A 3 4.24 26.93 -44.20
C ILE A 3 3.91 27.65 -42.89
N LYS A 4 3.23 28.80 -42.97
CA LYS A 4 2.78 29.53 -41.78
C LYS A 4 1.86 28.60 -40.99
N PHE A 5 2.07 28.49 -39.66
CA PHE A 5 1.25 27.65 -38.81
C PHE A 5 -0.23 28.03 -38.89
N PRO A 6 -1.13 27.11 -39.26
CA PRO A 6 -2.55 27.43 -39.47
C PRO A 6 -3.30 27.49 -38.14
N TYR A 7 -3.05 28.53 -37.31
CA TYR A 7 -3.54 28.68 -35.93
C TYR A 7 -5.06 28.42 -35.83
N ASN A 8 -5.89 29.02 -36.70
CA ASN A 8 -7.34 28.85 -36.61
C ASN A 8 -7.77 27.40 -36.85
N ALA A 9 -7.16 26.73 -37.81
CA ALA A 9 -7.44 25.31 -38.08
C ALA A 9 -6.94 24.39 -36.95
N ALA A 10 -5.80 24.72 -36.35
CA ALA A 10 -5.22 23.94 -35.26
C ALA A 10 -6.08 23.94 -33.98
N PHE A 11 -6.82 25.04 -33.75
CA PHE A 11 -7.63 25.22 -32.54
C PHE A 11 -9.14 25.31 -32.85
N ASP A 12 -9.58 24.92 -34.03
CA ASP A 12 -10.98 24.96 -34.48
C ASP A 12 -11.93 24.20 -33.52
N ARG A 13 -11.50 23.11 -32.92
CA ARG A 13 -12.31 22.33 -32.00
C ARG A 13 -12.59 23.02 -30.65
N ASN A 14 -11.94 24.14 -30.35
CA ASN A 14 -12.31 24.99 -29.23
C ASN A 14 -13.54 25.86 -29.53
N ILE A 15 -13.83 26.08 -30.81
CA ILE A 15 -14.97 26.92 -31.25
C ILE A 15 -16.27 26.20 -30.90
N GLY A 16 -17.19 26.96 -30.33
CA GLY A 16 -18.44 26.46 -29.74
C GLY A 16 -18.39 26.51 -28.21
N TRP A 17 -17.23 26.25 -27.61
CA TRP A 17 -16.95 26.56 -26.20
C TRP A 17 -16.33 27.95 -26.04
N LEU A 18 -15.54 28.38 -27.01
CA LEU A 18 -15.04 29.73 -27.21
C LEU A 18 -15.64 30.31 -28.51
N THR A 19 -15.76 31.61 -28.56
CA THR A 19 -16.01 32.32 -29.80
C THR A 19 -14.71 32.46 -30.61
N GLU A 20 -14.80 32.72 -31.91
CA GLU A 20 -13.63 32.94 -32.76
C GLU A 20 -12.76 34.11 -32.26
N TRP A 21 -13.36 35.21 -31.82
CA TRP A 21 -12.60 36.34 -31.27
C TRP A 21 -11.96 36.04 -29.92
N GLU A 22 -12.57 35.24 -29.04
CA GLU A 22 -11.96 34.78 -27.79
C GLU A 22 -10.74 33.87 -28.08
N GLN A 23 -10.85 32.98 -29.07
CA GLN A 23 -9.74 32.16 -29.50
C GLN A 23 -8.57 33.00 -30.04
N LEU A 24 -8.86 34.01 -30.84
CA LEU A 24 -7.86 34.97 -31.35
C LEU A 24 -7.25 35.79 -30.20
N ALA A 25 -8.05 36.20 -29.23
CA ALA A 25 -7.55 36.91 -28.05
C ALA A 25 -6.56 36.08 -27.25
N LEU A 26 -6.78 34.75 -27.08
CA LEU A 26 -5.87 33.84 -26.38
C LEU A 26 -4.49 33.78 -27.05
N ARG A 27 -4.38 33.91 -28.36
CA ARG A 27 -3.12 33.99 -29.12
C ARG A 27 -2.22 35.17 -28.66
N GLY A 28 -2.83 36.26 -28.17
CA GLY A 28 -2.11 37.41 -27.63
C GLY A 28 -1.77 37.32 -26.13
N LYS A 29 -2.21 36.27 -25.44
CA LYS A 29 -2.09 36.14 -24.00
C LYS A 29 -0.79 35.48 -23.58
N ARG A 30 -0.29 35.87 -22.39
CA ARG A 30 0.92 35.34 -21.76
C ARG A 30 0.60 34.78 -20.39
N ILE A 31 1.09 33.57 -20.10
CA ILE A 31 0.97 32.92 -18.80
C ILE A 31 2.35 32.65 -18.23
N ALA A 32 2.57 33.03 -16.95
CA ALA A 32 3.77 32.69 -16.21
C ALA A 32 3.52 31.36 -15.44
N ILE A 33 4.43 30.36 -15.59
CA ILE A 33 4.36 29.07 -14.93
C ILE A 33 5.69 28.77 -14.25
N ALA A 34 5.72 28.71 -12.92
CA ALA A 34 6.91 28.38 -12.16
C ALA A 34 6.90 26.91 -11.74
N GLY A 35 7.96 26.17 -12.12
CA GLY A 35 8.07 24.72 -11.96
C GLY A 35 7.52 23.95 -13.15
N MET A 36 8.33 23.03 -13.70
CA MET A 36 7.99 22.18 -14.85
C MET A 36 7.88 20.71 -14.45
N GLY A 37 7.56 20.46 -13.18
CA GLY A 37 7.37 19.12 -12.62
C GLY A 37 6.01 18.49 -12.96
N GLY A 38 5.42 17.78 -11.96
CA GLY A 38 4.19 17.00 -12.14
C GLY A 38 2.99 17.80 -12.64
N VAL A 39 2.75 18.98 -12.07
CA VAL A 39 1.62 19.84 -12.49
C VAL A 39 2.02 20.89 -13.52
N GLY A 40 3.21 21.51 -13.39
CA GLY A 40 3.62 22.61 -14.25
C GLY A 40 3.77 22.22 -15.71
N GLY A 41 4.41 21.07 -16.00
CA GLY A 41 4.52 20.56 -17.37
C GLY A 41 3.17 20.26 -18.00
N VAL A 42 2.24 19.68 -17.23
CA VAL A 42 0.88 19.38 -17.74
C VAL A 42 0.07 20.67 -17.92
N HIS A 43 0.23 21.66 -17.02
CA HIS A 43 -0.38 23.00 -17.19
C HIS A 43 0.08 23.64 -18.50
N LEU A 44 1.39 23.67 -18.75
CA LEU A 44 1.98 24.25 -19.96
C LEU A 44 1.38 23.65 -21.23
N LEU A 45 1.40 22.31 -21.34
CA LEU A 45 0.91 21.62 -22.53
C LEU A 45 -0.61 21.76 -22.71
N THR A 46 -1.37 21.75 -21.62
CA THR A 46 -2.83 21.92 -21.67
C THR A 46 -3.22 23.32 -22.12
N LEU A 47 -2.55 24.36 -21.58
CA LEU A 47 -2.78 25.73 -21.94
C LEU A 47 -2.34 26.05 -23.39
N ALA A 48 -1.22 25.46 -23.82
CA ALA A 48 -0.81 25.57 -25.24
C ALA A 48 -1.85 25.00 -26.18
N ARG A 49 -2.57 23.91 -25.82
CA ARG A 49 -3.67 23.33 -26.59
C ARG A 49 -4.94 24.17 -26.59
N PHE A 50 -5.07 25.13 -25.66
CA PHE A 50 -6.08 26.17 -25.74
C PHE A 50 -5.68 27.31 -26.71
N GLY A 51 -4.45 27.30 -27.24
CA GLY A 51 -3.98 28.31 -28.17
C GLY A 51 -3.37 29.55 -27.51
N ILE A 52 -2.94 29.45 -26.24
CA ILE A 52 -2.19 30.55 -25.60
C ILE A 52 -0.91 30.79 -26.36
N GLY A 53 -0.63 32.07 -26.69
CA GLY A 53 0.48 32.41 -27.58
C GLY A 53 1.79 32.74 -26.92
N ALA A 54 1.87 32.89 -25.60
CA ALA A 54 3.13 33.16 -24.91
C ALA A 54 3.20 32.58 -23.48
N PHE A 55 4.40 32.16 -23.08
CA PHE A 55 4.65 31.67 -21.73
C PHE A 55 5.98 32.19 -21.20
N ASN A 56 6.00 32.47 -19.89
CA ASN A 56 7.21 32.59 -19.08
C ASN A 56 7.30 31.30 -18.27
N ILE A 57 8.33 30.48 -18.48
CA ILE A 57 8.48 29.17 -17.82
C ILE A 57 9.79 29.13 -17.04
N ALA A 58 9.76 28.50 -15.86
CA ALA A 58 10.93 28.42 -14.99
C ALA A 58 11.07 27.02 -14.38
N ASP A 59 12.24 26.43 -14.49
CA ASP A 59 12.66 25.18 -13.80
C ASP A 59 14.17 25.03 -13.93
N PHE A 60 14.82 24.42 -12.94
CA PHE A 60 16.27 24.17 -12.91
C PHE A 60 16.62 22.68 -12.87
N ASP A 61 15.60 21.80 -12.79
CA ASP A 61 15.80 20.36 -12.64
C ASP A 61 15.97 19.64 -13.97
N CYS A 62 16.55 18.42 -13.89
CA CYS A 62 16.52 17.42 -14.93
C CYS A 62 15.47 16.34 -14.64
N PHE A 63 15.05 15.62 -15.70
CA PHE A 63 14.20 14.44 -15.53
C PHE A 63 14.97 13.28 -14.92
N ASP A 64 14.31 12.57 -14.00
CA ASP A 64 14.80 11.38 -13.34
C ASP A 64 13.74 10.26 -13.42
N ILE A 65 14.15 9.01 -13.23
CA ILE A 65 13.28 7.82 -13.27
C ILE A 65 12.14 7.91 -12.25
N VAL A 66 12.33 8.55 -11.11
CA VAL A 66 11.30 8.77 -10.09
C VAL A 66 10.19 9.73 -10.55
N ASN A 67 10.34 10.38 -11.70
CA ASN A 67 9.36 11.27 -12.27
C ASN A 67 8.35 10.59 -13.20
N PHE A 68 8.63 9.36 -13.66
CA PHE A 68 7.85 8.62 -14.68
C PHE A 68 6.37 8.47 -14.33
N ASN A 69 6.04 8.33 -13.06
CA ASN A 69 4.67 8.10 -12.64
C ASN A 69 3.75 9.31 -12.80
N ARG A 70 4.30 10.55 -12.99
CA ARG A 70 3.49 11.78 -12.96
C ARG A 70 3.96 12.96 -13.80
N GLN A 71 5.23 13.03 -14.22
CA GLN A 71 5.73 14.15 -15.00
C GLN A 71 5.66 13.82 -16.49
N ILE A 72 4.91 14.63 -17.25
CA ILE A 72 4.52 14.32 -18.64
C ILE A 72 5.70 14.26 -19.61
N GLY A 73 6.80 14.95 -19.32
CA GLY A 73 8.01 14.91 -20.14
C GLY A 73 8.97 13.78 -19.78
N ALA A 74 8.74 13.04 -18.68
CA ALA A 74 9.64 11.98 -18.20
C ALA A 74 9.38 10.67 -18.93
N ASN A 75 10.37 10.18 -19.67
CA ASN A 75 10.38 8.88 -20.33
C ASN A 75 11.84 8.38 -20.50
N THR A 76 12.04 7.21 -21.09
CA THR A 76 13.36 6.58 -21.25
C THR A 76 14.34 7.40 -22.10
N GLU A 77 13.86 8.30 -22.96
CA GLU A 77 14.68 9.13 -23.85
C GLU A 77 15.04 10.48 -23.23
N THR A 78 14.32 10.90 -22.18
CA THR A 78 14.46 12.22 -21.58
C THR A 78 15.12 12.23 -20.20
N ILE A 79 15.45 11.05 -19.62
CA ILE A 79 16.20 10.96 -18.37
C ILE A 79 17.52 11.75 -18.51
N GLY A 80 17.82 12.58 -17.50
CA GLY A 80 19.02 13.43 -17.44
C GLY A 80 18.92 14.72 -18.25
N ARG A 81 17.90 14.90 -19.09
CA ARG A 81 17.70 16.16 -19.83
C ARG A 81 17.02 17.21 -18.94
N PRO A 82 17.38 18.50 -19.07
CA PRO A 82 16.68 19.58 -18.39
C PRO A 82 15.18 19.59 -18.69
N LYS A 83 14.35 19.70 -17.65
CA LYS A 83 12.88 19.69 -17.80
C LYS A 83 12.39 20.81 -18.71
N ILE A 84 12.99 21.99 -18.58
CA ILE A 84 12.62 23.17 -19.36
C ILE A 84 12.90 22.97 -20.85
N ASP A 85 13.96 22.25 -21.24
CA ASP A 85 14.29 21.98 -22.64
C ASP A 85 13.24 21.06 -23.25
N VAL A 86 13.00 19.90 -22.62
CA VAL A 86 12.06 18.90 -23.12
C VAL A 86 10.66 19.48 -23.25
N LEU A 87 10.20 20.23 -22.26
CA LEU A 87 8.85 20.82 -22.28
C LEU A 87 8.76 21.98 -23.26
N SER A 88 9.85 22.71 -23.50
CA SER A 88 9.92 23.71 -24.58
C SER A 88 9.77 23.05 -25.95
N GLU A 89 10.49 21.96 -26.20
CA GLU A 89 10.35 21.19 -27.46
C GLU A 89 8.92 20.68 -27.63
N MET A 90 8.33 20.10 -26.57
CA MET A 90 6.95 19.58 -26.63
C MET A 90 5.93 20.68 -26.91
N VAL A 91 6.04 21.83 -26.26
CA VAL A 91 5.06 22.93 -26.47
C VAL A 91 5.21 23.58 -27.84
N LEU A 92 6.44 23.72 -28.35
CA LEU A 92 6.69 24.24 -29.70
C LEU A 92 6.27 23.24 -30.80
N SER A 93 6.26 21.95 -30.50
CA SER A 93 5.70 20.93 -31.40
C SER A 93 4.15 21.03 -31.54
N ILE A 94 3.48 21.56 -30.50
CA ILE A 94 2.02 21.86 -30.54
C ILE A 94 1.76 23.13 -31.37
N ASN A 95 2.49 24.18 -31.09
CA ASN A 95 2.36 25.46 -31.79
C ASN A 95 3.74 26.13 -31.88
N PRO A 96 4.38 26.13 -33.09
CA PRO A 96 5.71 26.70 -33.28
C PRO A 96 5.77 28.22 -33.18
N GLU A 97 4.61 28.90 -33.15
CA GLU A 97 4.55 30.37 -33.03
C GLU A 97 4.49 30.83 -31.55
N ILE A 98 4.49 29.92 -30.57
CA ILE A 98 4.50 30.25 -29.16
C ILE A 98 5.79 31.02 -28.80
N LYS A 99 5.65 32.14 -28.09
CA LYS A 99 6.77 32.91 -27.53
C LYS A 99 7.11 32.40 -26.14
N LEU A 100 8.29 31.82 -26.00
CA LEU A 100 8.78 31.30 -24.71
C LEU A 100 9.86 32.23 -24.14
N ASN A 101 9.66 32.67 -22.89
CA ASN A 101 10.72 33.22 -22.06
C ASN A 101 11.10 32.12 -21.04
N ARG A 102 12.35 31.71 -21.04
CA ARG A 102 12.83 30.58 -20.26
C ARG A 102 13.73 31.07 -19.12
N PHE A 103 13.46 30.59 -17.90
CA PHE A 103 14.19 30.88 -16.70
C PHE A 103 14.84 29.58 -16.17
N GLU A 104 15.96 29.22 -16.74
CA GLU A 104 16.64 27.91 -16.54
C GLU A 104 17.20 27.75 -15.12
N ASN A 105 17.43 28.84 -14.40
CA ASN A 105 17.86 28.84 -12.99
C ASN A 105 16.68 28.95 -12.01
N GLY A 106 15.44 28.68 -12.47
CA GLY A 106 14.24 28.86 -11.67
C GLY A 106 13.87 30.32 -11.42
N VAL A 107 12.87 30.55 -10.56
CA VAL A 107 12.48 31.88 -10.08
C VAL A 107 13.19 32.16 -8.74
N ASN A 108 13.76 33.34 -8.61
CA ASN A 108 14.41 33.83 -7.39
C ASN A 108 14.07 35.31 -7.14
N SER A 109 14.63 35.87 -6.08
CA SER A 109 14.34 37.26 -5.69
C SER A 109 14.85 38.31 -6.69
N GLU A 110 15.83 37.97 -7.55
CA GLU A 110 16.45 38.91 -8.49
C GLU A 110 15.70 38.91 -9.83
N ASN A 111 15.08 37.77 -10.22
CA ASN A 111 14.45 37.62 -11.54
C ASN A 111 12.92 37.58 -11.50
N ILE A 112 12.28 37.66 -10.31
CA ILE A 112 10.83 37.56 -10.14
C ILE A 112 10.04 38.57 -10.98
N ASP A 113 10.54 39.80 -11.11
CA ASP A 113 9.88 40.83 -11.90
C ASP A 113 9.97 40.56 -13.41
N ASP A 114 11.11 40.08 -13.89
CA ASP A 114 11.28 39.66 -15.27
C ASP A 114 10.45 38.42 -15.59
N PHE A 115 10.35 37.47 -14.62
CA PHE A 115 9.53 36.28 -14.76
C PHE A 115 8.04 36.63 -14.86
N LEU A 116 7.56 37.61 -14.12
CA LEU A 116 6.15 38.03 -14.15
C LEU A 116 5.85 39.08 -15.22
N LYS A 117 6.87 39.58 -15.93
CA LYS A 117 6.70 40.60 -16.97
C LYS A 117 5.72 40.18 -18.05
N ASP A 118 4.77 41.05 -18.35
CA ASP A 118 3.74 40.88 -19.33
C ASP A 118 2.80 39.68 -19.10
N ALA A 119 2.83 39.04 -17.93
CA ALA A 119 1.98 37.92 -17.59
C ALA A 119 0.54 38.37 -17.30
N ASP A 120 -0.44 37.82 -18.03
CA ASP A 120 -1.87 38.01 -17.77
C ASP A 120 -2.38 37.16 -16.59
N VAL A 121 -1.74 35.99 -16.32
CA VAL A 121 -2.10 35.06 -15.26
C VAL A 121 -0.82 34.35 -14.80
N PHE A 122 -0.68 34.13 -13.50
CA PHE A 122 0.32 33.24 -12.91
C PHE A 122 -0.31 31.88 -12.59
N VAL A 123 0.34 30.80 -12.95
CA VAL A 123 -0.02 29.41 -12.64
C VAL A 123 1.06 28.76 -11.82
N ASP A 124 0.70 28.30 -10.63
CA ASP A 124 1.61 27.67 -9.66
C ASP A 124 1.92 26.22 -10.06
N GLY A 125 3.14 25.98 -10.48
CA GLY A 125 3.71 24.66 -10.78
C GLY A 125 4.88 24.30 -9.85
N PHE A 126 5.16 25.09 -8.83
CA PHE A 126 6.23 24.84 -7.86
C PHE A 126 6.10 23.48 -7.18
N ASP A 127 7.23 22.90 -6.80
CA ASP A 127 7.23 21.77 -5.89
C ASP A 127 6.53 22.12 -4.57
N PHE A 128 5.88 21.14 -3.95
CA PHE A 128 5.10 21.32 -2.72
C PHE A 128 5.90 22.03 -1.62
N PHE A 129 7.19 21.77 -1.54
CA PHE A 129 8.09 22.24 -0.46
C PHE A 129 8.68 23.63 -0.70
N GLU A 130 8.58 24.19 -1.89
CA GLU A 130 9.09 25.50 -2.28
C GLU A 130 8.21 26.66 -1.77
N ILE A 131 7.96 26.72 -0.44
CA ILE A 131 7.00 27.68 0.14
C ILE A 131 7.54 29.10 0.17
N GLU A 132 8.84 29.28 0.38
CA GLU A 132 9.44 30.63 0.50
C GLU A 132 9.33 31.40 -0.82
N ILE A 133 9.85 30.84 -1.90
CA ILE A 133 9.80 31.52 -3.22
C ILE A 133 8.35 31.60 -3.73
N ARG A 134 7.54 30.57 -3.49
CA ARG A 134 6.10 30.61 -3.77
C ARG A 134 5.43 31.83 -3.13
N SER A 135 5.64 32.04 -1.82
CA SER A 135 5.05 33.16 -1.07
C SER A 135 5.45 34.51 -1.67
N ARG A 136 6.72 34.66 -2.09
CA ARG A 136 7.21 35.88 -2.74
C ARG A 136 6.55 36.12 -4.09
N VAL A 137 6.42 35.08 -4.92
CA VAL A 137 5.76 35.20 -6.23
C VAL A 137 4.30 35.58 -6.07
N TYR A 138 3.57 34.96 -5.14
CA TYR A 138 2.17 35.33 -4.89
C TYR A 138 2.01 36.76 -4.34
N ALA A 139 2.91 37.20 -3.46
CA ALA A 139 2.92 38.57 -2.96
C ALA A 139 3.15 39.55 -4.12
N ARG A 140 4.11 39.25 -4.98
CA ARG A 140 4.42 40.11 -6.13
C ARG A 140 3.30 40.13 -7.17
N CYS A 141 2.67 38.96 -7.45
CA CYS A 141 1.44 38.91 -8.29
C CYS A 141 0.32 39.79 -7.71
N TYR A 142 0.12 39.75 -6.39
CA TYR A 142 -0.90 40.56 -5.73
C TYR A 142 -0.62 42.08 -5.89
N GLU A 143 0.64 42.50 -5.74
CA GLU A 143 1.07 43.89 -5.95
C GLU A 143 0.90 44.34 -7.41
N LEU A 144 1.27 43.48 -8.37
CA LEU A 144 1.18 43.78 -9.80
C LEU A 144 -0.24 43.61 -10.36
N GLY A 145 -1.21 43.15 -9.58
CA GLY A 145 -2.57 42.92 -10.04
C GLY A 145 -2.68 41.70 -10.97
N ILE A 146 -1.80 40.72 -10.89
CA ILE A 146 -1.80 39.50 -11.70
C ILE A 146 -2.61 38.42 -10.99
N PRO A 147 -3.71 37.89 -11.57
CA PRO A 147 -4.44 36.76 -11.03
C PRO A 147 -3.55 35.51 -10.91
N SER A 148 -3.68 34.76 -9.82
CA SER A 148 -2.85 33.60 -9.56
C SER A 148 -3.70 32.35 -9.30
N LEU A 149 -3.34 31.23 -9.94
CA LEU A 149 -4.02 29.96 -9.85
C LEU A 149 -3.11 28.89 -9.22
N CYS A 150 -3.63 28.20 -8.21
CA CYS A 150 -2.96 27.07 -7.56
C CYS A 150 -3.84 25.83 -7.69
N ALA A 151 -3.31 24.76 -8.25
CA ALA A 151 -3.93 23.46 -8.24
C ALA A 151 -2.90 22.40 -7.84
N ALA A 152 -3.12 21.77 -6.69
CA ALA A 152 -2.23 20.76 -6.15
C ALA A 152 -2.83 19.35 -6.28
N PRO A 153 -2.04 18.33 -6.72
CA PRO A 153 -2.48 16.96 -6.78
C PRO A 153 -2.59 16.40 -5.37
N ILE A 154 -3.80 16.14 -4.92
CA ILE A 154 -4.12 15.62 -3.59
C ILE A 154 -4.85 14.29 -3.71
N GLY A 155 -4.16 13.20 -3.35
CA GLY A 155 -4.68 11.85 -3.53
C GLY A 155 -4.91 11.52 -5.01
N MET A 156 -6.14 11.09 -5.37
CA MET A 156 -6.58 10.86 -6.76
C MET A 156 -7.44 12.02 -7.27
N GLY A 157 -7.08 13.25 -6.90
CA GLY A 157 -7.87 14.43 -7.23
C GLY A 157 -7.06 15.72 -7.14
N ALA A 158 -7.72 16.86 -7.04
CA ALA A 158 -7.12 18.18 -7.02
C ALA A 158 -7.70 19.09 -5.93
N GLY A 159 -6.82 19.77 -5.20
CA GLY A 159 -7.16 20.92 -4.36
C GLY A 159 -6.87 22.20 -5.12
N CYS A 160 -7.88 23.06 -5.33
CA CYS A 160 -7.75 24.24 -6.18
C CYS A 160 -8.10 25.53 -5.46
N LEU A 161 -7.28 26.55 -5.66
CA LEU A 161 -7.41 27.91 -5.15
C LEU A 161 -7.12 28.91 -6.27
N ALA A 162 -7.82 30.03 -6.25
CA ALA A 162 -7.53 31.18 -7.07
C ALA A 162 -7.34 32.42 -6.17
N PHE A 163 -6.37 33.24 -6.46
CA PHE A 163 -6.13 34.50 -5.77
C PHE A 163 -6.25 35.61 -6.77
N LEU A 164 -7.27 36.46 -6.60
CA LEU A 164 -7.55 37.55 -7.53
C LEU A 164 -7.12 38.89 -6.93
N PRO A 165 -6.71 39.86 -7.77
CA PRO A 165 -6.38 41.22 -7.33
C PRO A 165 -7.52 41.84 -6.51
N GLY A 166 -7.15 42.47 -5.39
CA GLY A 166 -8.11 43.09 -4.46
C GLY A 166 -8.89 42.12 -3.58
N GLY A 167 -8.73 40.78 -3.80
CA GLY A 167 -9.31 39.72 -2.96
C GLY A 167 -8.46 39.33 -1.77
N MET A 168 -8.68 38.12 -1.25
CA MET A 168 -7.85 37.56 -0.17
C MET A 168 -6.46 37.19 -0.71
N SER A 169 -5.39 37.69 -0.09
CA SER A 169 -4.03 37.34 -0.49
C SER A 169 -3.65 35.92 -0.07
N PHE A 170 -2.61 35.38 -0.70
CA PHE A 170 -2.05 34.06 -0.37
C PHE A 170 -1.64 33.96 1.08
N GLU A 171 -0.88 34.95 1.58
CA GLU A 171 -0.46 35.01 2.98
C GLU A 171 -1.65 35.04 3.96
N LYS A 172 -2.68 35.86 3.66
CA LYS A 172 -3.89 35.93 4.49
C LYS A 172 -4.66 34.61 4.53
N TYR A 173 -4.60 33.81 3.45
CA TYR A 173 -5.25 32.51 3.41
C TYR A 173 -4.47 31.44 4.20
N PHE A 174 -3.14 31.33 4.01
CA PHE A 174 -2.31 30.29 4.62
C PHE A 174 -1.76 30.67 5.99
N GLY A 175 -1.40 31.96 6.23
CA GLY A 175 -0.86 32.47 7.49
C GLY A 175 0.52 31.93 7.82
N PHE A 176 1.47 32.06 6.89
CA PHE A 176 2.82 31.52 7.02
C PHE A 176 3.77 32.40 7.88
N ASN A 177 3.47 33.71 7.99
CA ASN A 177 4.32 34.66 8.69
C ASN A 177 4.61 34.23 10.14
N GLY A 178 5.88 34.22 10.52
CA GLY A 178 6.35 33.82 11.85
C GLY A 178 6.24 32.31 12.14
N LYS A 179 5.98 31.45 11.13
CA LYS A 179 5.91 30.00 11.29
C LYS A 179 7.19 29.32 10.81
N LYS A 180 7.56 28.21 11.49
CA LYS A 180 8.65 27.32 11.07
C LYS A 180 8.22 26.50 9.86
N ASP A 181 9.17 25.96 9.11
CA ASP A 181 8.92 25.25 7.86
C ASP A 181 7.99 24.02 8.04
N ASP A 182 8.17 23.20 9.06
CA ASP A 182 7.27 22.08 9.35
C ASP A 182 5.81 22.55 9.53
N GLU A 183 5.59 23.70 10.17
CA GLU A 183 4.25 24.27 10.31
C GLU A 183 3.74 24.86 9.01
N ARG A 184 4.60 25.49 8.21
CA ARG A 184 4.24 26.01 6.88
C ARG A 184 3.82 24.88 5.96
N PHE A 185 4.55 23.76 5.90
CA PHE A 185 4.20 22.57 5.12
C PHE A 185 2.86 21.99 5.54
N LEU A 186 2.64 21.84 6.86
CA LEU A 186 1.37 21.34 7.37
C LEU A 186 0.21 22.28 7.04
N ARG A 187 0.40 23.59 7.18
CA ARG A 187 -0.59 24.60 6.80
C ARG A 187 -0.88 24.58 5.31
N PHE A 188 0.15 24.44 4.48
CA PHE A 188 -0.02 24.35 3.03
C PHE A 188 -0.88 23.14 2.66
N LEU A 189 -0.54 21.96 3.18
CA LEU A 189 -1.35 20.75 2.98
C LEU A 189 -2.81 20.92 3.46
N MET A 190 -2.99 21.49 4.64
CA MET A 190 -4.33 21.69 5.24
C MET A 190 -5.15 22.74 4.48
N GLY A 191 -4.50 23.77 3.91
CA GLY A 191 -5.15 24.77 3.07
C GLY A 191 -5.56 24.24 1.71
N LEU A 192 -4.75 23.35 1.12
CA LEU A 192 -5.05 22.67 -0.13
C LEU A 192 -6.07 21.53 0.02
N ALA A 193 -6.27 21.00 1.22
CA ALA A 193 -7.21 19.91 1.48
C ALA A 193 -7.96 20.04 2.82
N PRO A 194 -8.70 21.15 3.06
CA PRO A 194 -9.30 21.44 4.37
C PRO A 194 -10.36 20.42 4.84
N ARG A 195 -10.86 19.59 3.94
CA ARG A 195 -11.78 18.48 4.24
C ARG A 195 -11.10 17.12 4.27
N GLY A 196 -9.85 17.00 3.81
CA GLY A 196 -9.07 15.78 3.85
C GLY A 196 -9.73 14.58 3.18
N LEU A 197 -10.40 14.74 2.02
CA LEU A 197 -11.14 13.66 1.33
C LEU A 197 -10.26 12.45 1.04
N HIS A 198 -9.01 12.68 0.62
CA HIS A 198 -8.02 11.67 0.28
C HIS A 198 -7.65 10.75 1.46
N ARG A 199 -7.83 11.20 2.71
CA ARG A 199 -7.50 10.40 3.91
C ARG A 199 -8.31 9.11 4.01
N ALA A 200 -9.47 9.05 3.39
CA ALA A 200 -10.34 7.86 3.43
C ALA A 200 -9.76 6.66 2.67
N TYR A 201 -8.85 6.90 1.73
CA TYR A 201 -8.21 5.86 0.91
C TYR A 201 -6.68 5.94 0.90
N LEU A 202 -6.09 6.81 1.71
CA LEU A 202 -4.64 6.82 1.92
C LEU A 202 -4.23 5.52 2.62
N VAL A 203 -3.61 4.62 1.85
CA VAL A 203 -3.30 3.27 2.33
C VAL A 203 -2.06 3.22 3.22
N GLU A 204 -1.12 4.16 3.05
CA GLU A 204 0.11 4.22 3.84
C GLU A 204 0.40 5.68 4.24
N PRO A 205 -0.08 6.12 5.41
CA PRO A 205 0.16 7.48 5.90
C PRO A 205 1.64 7.84 6.07
N ARG A 206 2.51 6.85 6.33
CA ARG A 206 3.96 7.05 6.50
C ARG A 206 4.69 7.36 5.18
N ALA A 207 4.02 7.19 4.04
CA ALA A 207 4.55 7.65 2.75
C ALA A 207 4.59 9.18 2.63
N ILE A 208 3.96 9.91 3.57
CA ILE A 208 4.06 11.36 3.69
C ILE A 208 5.20 11.66 4.68
N ASP A 209 6.34 12.05 4.14
CA ASP A 209 7.54 12.43 4.92
C ASP A 209 7.91 13.87 4.59
N LEU A 210 7.37 14.81 5.37
CA LEU A 210 7.59 16.24 5.16
C LEU A 210 9.07 16.66 5.32
N PRO A 211 9.83 16.18 6.34
CA PRO A 211 11.26 16.47 6.44
C PRO A 211 12.11 15.91 5.29
N ALA A 212 11.75 14.75 4.75
CA ALA A 212 12.44 14.17 3.60
C ALA A 212 11.94 14.72 2.24
N HIS A 213 11.05 15.70 2.27
CA HIS A 213 10.42 16.30 1.07
C HIS A 213 9.75 15.25 0.16
N LYS A 214 9.07 14.27 0.77
CA LYS A 214 8.41 13.18 0.05
C LYS A 214 6.91 13.12 0.33
N GLY A 215 6.14 12.87 -0.72
CA GLY A 215 4.70 12.61 -0.63
C GLY A 215 4.19 11.82 -1.83
N PRO A 216 3.15 10.98 -1.63
CA PRO A 216 2.55 10.25 -2.74
C PRO A 216 1.85 11.22 -3.71
N SER A 217 2.10 11.02 -4.99
CA SER A 217 1.47 11.77 -6.08
C SER A 217 1.20 10.85 -7.28
N THR A 218 0.19 11.17 -8.08
CA THR A 218 -0.20 10.38 -9.25
C THR A 218 -0.35 11.24 -10.48
N GLY A 219 -0.02 10.70 -11.66
CA GLY A 219 -0.21 11.39 -12.94
C GLY A 219 -1.67 11.77 -13.18
N ALA A 220 -2.64 10.92 -12.78
CA ALA A 220 -4.06 11.23 -12.90
C ALA A 220 -4.45 12.51 -12.14
N ALA A 221 -3.94 12.68 -10.90
CA ALA A 221 -4.19 13.89 -10.12
C ALA A 221 -3.57 15.13 -10.78
N CYS A 222 -2.38 15.02 -11.37
CA CYS A 222 -1.74 16.11 -12.11
C CYS A 222 -2.57 16.52 -13.33
N GLN A 223 -3.14 15.56 -14.08
CA GLN A 223 -4.02 15.84 -15.22
C GLN A 223 -5.31 16.57 -14.80
N ILE A 224 -5.92 16.15 -13.69
CA ILE A 224 -7.12 16.83 -13.13
C ILE A 224 -6.77 18.26 -12.74
N CYS A 225 -5.63 18.49 -12.09
CA CYS A 225 -5.15 19.84 -11.78
C CYS A 225 -5.05 20.70 -13.03
N ALA A 226 -4.43 20.17 -14.09
CA ALA A 226 -4.24 20.91 -15.33
C ALA A 226 -5.56 21.27 -16.01
N GLY A 227 -6.51 20.35 -16.09
CA GLY A 227 -7.82 20.61 -16.66
C GLY A 227 -8.58 21.73 -15.93
N ILE A 228 -8.62 21.67 -14.59
CA ILE A 228 -9.31 22.70 -13.78
C ILE A 228 -8.60 24.05 -13.88
N THR A 229 -7.27 24.07 -13.82
CA THR A 229 -6.48 25.30 -13.94
C THR A 229 -6.65 25.95 -15.30
N ALA A 230 -6.60 25.16 -16.37
CA ALA A 230 -6.73 25.68 -17.73
C ALA A 230 -8.11 26.33 -17.95
N VAL A 231 -9.19 25.70 -17.47
CA VAL A 231 -10.53 26.29 -17.56
C VAL A 231 -10.60 27.61 -16.79
N ASN A 232 -10.04 27.69 -15.57
CA ASN A 232 -10.04 28.93 -14.79
C ASN A 232 -9.14 30.01 -15.42
N ALA A 233 -7.98 29.64 -15.97
CA ALA A 233 -7.12 30.57 -16.70
C ALA A 233 -7.84 31.14 -17.93
N VAL A 234 -8.50 30.31 -18.73
CA VAL A 234 -9.27 30.76 -19.89
C VAL A 234 -10.38 31.74 -19.47
N LYS A 235 -11.16 31.43 -18.41
CA LYS A 235 -12.19 32.37 -17.89
C LYS A 235 -11.61 33.73 -17.55
N LEU A 236 -10.44 33.77 -16.89
CA LEU A 236 -9.77 35.03 -16.55
C LEU A 236 -9.30 35.78 -17.78
N LEU A 237 -8.70 35.06 -18.73
CA LEU A 237 -8.12 35.65 -19.94
C LEU A 237 -9.16 36.21 -20.92
N VAL A 238 -10.29 35.52 -21.10
CA VAL A 238 -11.38 35.96 -21.96
C VAL A 238 -12.43 36.79 -21.21
N ARG A 239 -12.26 36.96 -19.89
CA ARG A 239 -13.18 37.72 -19.02
C ARG A 239 -14.63 37.23 -19.09
N ARG A 240 -14.83 35.91 -19.19
CA ARG A 240 -16.13 35.27 -19.28
C ARG A 240 -16.22 34.07 -18.33
N GLY A 241 -17.27 34.04 -17.55
CA GLY A 241 -17.46 33.03 -16.47
C GLY A 241 -16.86 33.49 -15.15
N GLU A 242 -17.43 33.00 -14.06
CA GLU A 242 -16.98 33.30 -12.69
C GLU A 242 -15.85 32.37 -12.28
N VAL A 243 -14.82 32.92 -11.61
CA VAL A 243 -13.79 32.19 -10.89
C VAL A 243 -13.98 32.46 -9.41
N GLN A 244 -14.38 31.44 -8.68
CA GLN A 244 -14.51 31.52 -7.23
C GLN A 244 -13.14 31.52 -6.56
N ALA A 245 -12.64 32.69 -6.21
CA ALA A 245 -11.35 32.89 -5.60
C ALA A 245 -11.38 32.68 -4.08
N ALA A 246 -10.19 32.66 -3.44
CA ALA A 246 -10.06 32.69 -1.99
C ALA A 246 -10.95 33.80 -1.37
N PRO A 247 -11.70 33.49 -0.32
CA PRO A 247 -11.56 32.38 0.63
C PRO A 247 -12.24 31.05 0.25
N TYR A 248 -12.71 30.89 -0.97
CA TYR A 248 -13.25 29.63 -1.46
C TYR A 248 -12.15 28.69 -1.90
N HIS A 249 -12.31 27.42 -1.56
CA HIS A 249 -11.42 26.33 -1.93
C HIS A 249 -12.25 25.20 -2.54
N HIS A 250 -11.77 24.66 -3.66
CA HIS A 250 -12.39 23.54 -4.35
C HIS A 250 -11.54 22.30 -4.18
N HIS A 251 -12.15 21.20 -3.72
CA HIS A 251 -11.50 19.89 -3.65
C HIS A 251 -12.30 18.89 -4.49
N TYR A 252 -11.78 18.54 -5.63
CA TYR A 252 -12.29 17.47 -6.47
C TYR A 252 -11.52 16.18 -6.17
N ASP A 253 -12.25 15.13 -5.82
CA ASP A 253 -11.69 13.80 -5.54
C ASP A 253 -12.36 12.77 -6.45
N ALA A 254 -11.65 12.36 -7.50
CA ALA A 254 -12.15 11.43 -8.51
C ALA A 254 -12.37 10.02 -7.95
N TYR A 255 -11.52 9.56 -7.00
CA TYR A 255 -11.68 8.25 -6.38
C TYR A 255 -13.00 8.13 -5.60
N ARG A 256 -13.46 9.22 -5.00
CA ARG A 256 -14.70 9.29 -4.23
C ARG A 256 -15.88 9.83 -5.01
N ASN A 257 -15.69 10.27 -6.25
CA ASN A 257 -16.70 10.96 -7.07
C ASN A 257 -17.30 12.17 -6.32
N LYS A 258 -16.44 13.02 -5.74
CA LYS A 258 -16.88 14.17 -4.93
C LYS A 258 -16.20 15.47 -5.35
N LEU A 259 -17.01 16.53 -5.46
CA LEU A 259 -16.56 17.91 -5.47
C LEU A 259 -17.05 18.57 -4.18
N VAL A 260 -16.12 19.13 -3.40
CA VAL A 260 -16.43 19.85 -2.16
C VAL A 260 -15.88 21.26 -2.24
N ILE A 261 -16.77 22.24 -2.15
CA ILE A 261 -16.42 23.66 -2.05
C ILE A 261 -16.44 24.04 -0.56
N SER A 262 -15.36 24.59 -0.07
CA SER A 262 -15.22 25.06 1.30
C SER A 262 -14.95 26.56 1.32
N ARG A 263 -15.50 27.29 2.29
CA ARG A 263 -15.23 28.72 2.49
C ARG A 263 -14.49 28.93 3.80
N LEU A 264 -13.32 29.58 3.75
CA LEU A 264 -12.44 29.87 4.88
C LEU A 264 -12.28 31.40 5.04
N PRO A 265 -13.28 32.11 5.59
CA PRO A 265 -13.29 33.59 5.62
C PRO A 265 -12.10 34.21 6.35
N ARG A 266 -11.50 33.50 7.30
CA ARG A 266 -10.30 33.91 8.05
C ARG A 266 -9.07 33.08 7.67
N GLY A 267 -9.09 32.45 6.51
CA GLY A 267 -8.05 31.50 6.10
C GLY A 267 -7.83 30.40 7.15
N LEU A 268 -6.60 29.95 7.26
CA LEU A 268 -6.21 28.92 8.24
C LEU A 268 -6.05 29.46 9.68
N ASP A 269 -6.12 30.77 9.89
CA ASP A 269 -6.11 31.37 11.23
C ASP A 269 -7.49 31.41 11.89
N GLY A 270 -8.53 30.93 11.21
CA GLY A 270 -9.84 30.73 11.80
C GLY A 270 -9.80 29.73 12.97
N PRO A 271 -10.64 29.91 14.04
CA PRO A 271 -10.53 29.12 15.26
C PRO A 271 -10.68 27.61 14.99
N TRP A 272 -11.61 27.20 14.16
CA TRP A 272 -11.79 25.80 13.78
C TRP A 272 -10.60 25.22 12.99
N GLN A 273 -9.96 26.04 12.16
CA GLN A 273 -8.79 25.61 11.41
C GLN A 273 -7.57 25.44 12.32
N ARG A 274 -7.38 26.32 13.28
CA ARG A 274 -6.33 26.18 14.31
C ARG A 274 -6.45 24.87 15.10
N ILE A 275 -7.68 24.48 15.49
CA ILE A 275 -7.93 23.21 16.16
C ILE A 275 -7.57 22.04 15.25
N LYS A 276 -8.02 22.08 13.99
CA LYS A 276 -7.70 21.03 13.00
C LYS A 276 -6.19 20.90 12.75
N ILE A 277 -5.47 22.01 12.65
CA ILE A 277 -4.01 22.03 12.48
C ILE A 277 -3.33 21.42 13.72
N ALA A 278 -3.77 21.75 14.93
CA ALA A 278 -3.23 21.17 16.15
C ALA A 278 -3.43 19.64 16.22
N ILE A 279 -4.62 19.15 15.83
CA ILE A 279 -4.89 17.71 15.73
C ILE A 279 -4.04 17.06 14.64
N ALA A 280 -3.95 17.68 13.47
CA ALA A 280 -3.16 17.15 12.36
C ALA A 280 -1.67 17.07 12.72
N ARG A 281 -1.14 18.06 13.44
CA ARG A 281 0.24 18.07 13.97
C ARG A 281 0.48 16.86 14.89
N ARG A 282 -0.40 16.65 15.88
CA ARG A 282 -0.28 15.50 16.80
C ARG A 282 -0.33 14.16 16.08
N LEU A 283 -1.22 14.02 15.10
CA LEU A 283 -1.33 12.80 14.31
C LEU A 283 -0.08 12.57 13.44
N TYR A 284 0.47 13.64 12.87
CA TYR A 284 1.70 13.59 12.07
C TYR A 284 2.91 13.22 12.94
N GLU A 285 3.07 13.85 14.11
CA GLU A 285 4.14 13.55 15.07
C GLU A 285 4.07 12.11 15.57
N ALA A 286 2.87 11.62 15.90
CA ALA A 286 2.65 10.23 16.31
C ALA A 286 3.00 9.23 15.18
N ALA A 287 2.61 9.53 13.93
CA ALA A 287 2.97 8.72 12.79
C ALA A 287 4.49 8.70 12.53
N ARG A 288 5.16 9.84 12.72
CA ARG A 288 6.62 9.99 12.57
C ARG A 288 7.40 9.21 13.63
N GLN A 289 6.98 9.23 14.89
CA GLN A 289 7.65 8.49 15.96
C GLN A 289 7.57 6.96 15.78
N SER A 290 6.56 6.48 15.06
CA SER A 290 6.40 5.05 14.72
C SER A 290 7.05 4.67 13.39
N ALA A 291 7.68 5.60 12.69
CA ALA A 291 8.25 5.37 11.36
C ALA A 291 9.73 4.99 11.44
N THR A 292 10.02 3.70 11.29
CA THR A 292 11.22 3.27 10.59
C THR A 292 11.03 3.66 9.11
N SER A 293 12.01 4.34 8.51
CA SER A 293 11.91 4.88 7.15
C SER A 293 11.39 3.84 6.16
N LEU A 294 10.26 4.13 5.51
CA LEU A 294 9.80 3.40 4.35
C LEU A 294 10.62 3.86 3.14
N GLN A 295 11.86 3.44 3.03
CA GLN A 295 12.52 3.45 1.75
C GLN A 295 11.86 2.36 0.89
N ALA A 296 11.32 2.73 -0.26
CA ALA A 296 10.90 1.75 -1.26
C ALA A 296 12.17 1.10 -1.80
N GLU A 297 12.46 -0.10 -1.30
CA GLU A 297 13.58 -0.90 -1.76
C GLU A 297 13.15 -1.57 -3.07
N TRP A 298 13.80 -1.19 -4.13
CA TRP A 298 13.61 -1.81 -5.44
C TRP A 298 14.60 -2.96 -5.62
N PRO A 299 14.18 -4.10 -6.20
CA PRO A 299 15.09 -5.18 -6.55
C PRO A 299 16.19 -4.67 -7.47
N ARG A 300 17.43 -5.08 -7.18
CA ARG A 300 18.63 -4.70 -7.96
C ARG A 300 19.12 -5.85 -8.84
N THR A 301 18.68 -7.07 -8.53
CA THR A 301 19.05 -8.30 -9.24
C THR A 301 17.83 -9.16 -9.51
N GLU A 302 17.95 -10.11 -10.45
CA GLU A 302 16.90 -11.11 -10.74
C GLU A 302 16.50 -11.89 -9.47
N LEU A 303 17.48 -12.28 -8.64
CA LEU A 303 17.18 -12.98 -7.37
C LEU A 303 16.40 -12.13 -6.39
N GLU A 304 16.75 -10.84 -6.26
CA GLU A 304 16.00 -9.91 -5.42
C GLU A 304 14.56 -9.70 -5.95
N GLU A 305 14.38 -9.70 -7.27
CA GLU A 305 13.05 -9.61 -7.88
C GLU A 305 12.20 -10.84 -7.54
N ILE A 306 12.75 -12.04 -7.67
CA ILE A 306 12.09 -13.30 -7.28
C ILE A 306 11.69 -13.26 -5.81
N ILE A 307 12.62 -12.86 -4.92
CA ILE A 307 12.36 -12.75 -3.47
C ILE A 307 11.30 -11.70 -3.17
N ASN A 308 11.30 -10.57 -3.90
CA ASN A 308 10.32 -9.49 -3.72
C ASN A 308 8.89 -9.94 -4.01
N TYR A 309 8.67 -10.82 -4.98
CA TYR A 309 7.37 -11.45 -5.20
C TYR A 309 7.09 -12.55 -4.17
N ALA A 310 8.05 -13.41 -3.87
CA ALA A 310 7.87 -14.53 -2.97
C ALA A 310 7.64 -14.13 -1.50
N ARG A 311 8.17 -12.99 -1.04
CA ARG A 311 7.96 -12.49 0.34
C ARG A 311 6.48 -12.33 0.72
N TRP A 312 5.55 -12.23 -0.24
CA TRP A 312 4.12 -12.14 0.01
C TRP A 312 3.49 -13.46 0.45
N THR A 313 4.26 -14.54 0.55
CA THR A 313 3.83 -15.82 1.10
C THR A 313 3.21 -15.65 2.50
N PRO A 314 2.08 -16.33 2.80
CA PRO A 314 1.49 -16.28 4.13
C PRO A 314 2.35 -17.03 5.14
N SER A 315 2.31 -16.56 6.39
CA SER A 315 2.90 -17.28 7.53
C SER A 315 2.03 -17.13 8.78
N PRO A 316 2.02 -18.09 9.70
CA PRO A 316 1.30 -17.99 10.95
C PRO A 316 1.71 -16.74 11.74
N GLY A 317 0.73 -15.91 12.15
CA GLY A 317 1.01 -14.67 12.85
C GLY A 317 1.82 -13.63 12.08
N ASN A 318 2.01 -13.78 10.77
CA ASN A 318 2.90 -12.97 9.93
C ASN A 318 4.40 -13.10 10.34
N SER A 319 4.79 -14.24 10.87
CA SER A 319 6.13 -14.49 11.44
C SER A 319 7.27 -14.48 10.43
N GLN A 320 7.00 -14.84 9.16
CA GLN A 320 7.97 -14.93 8.06
C GLN A 320 9.27 -15.63 8.51
N PRO A 321 9.19 -16.95 8.82
CA PRO A 321 10.26 -17.67 9.50
C PRO A 321 11.42 -18.04 8.55
N TRP A 322 11.80 -17.15 7.66
CA TRP A 322 12.89 -17.33 6.69
C TRP A 322 13.77 -16.09 6.62
N ARG A 323 15.05 -16.33 6.33
CA ARG A 323 16.04 -15.34 5.92
C ARG A 323 16.79 -15.90 4.72
N VAL A 324 17.18 -15.02 3.79
CA VAL A 324 17.83 -15.42 2.55
C VAL A 324 19.28 -14.95 2.56
N HIS A 325 20.20 -15.87 2.31
CA HIS A 325 21.63 -15.60 2.19
C HIS A 325 22.05 -15.86 0.75
N LEU A 326 22.36 -14.81 0.00
CA LEU A 326 22.82 -14.93 -1.40
C LEU A 326 24.17 -15.63 -1.44
N THR A 327 24.26 -16.77 -2.13
CA THR A 327 25.48 -17.59 -2.26
C THR A 327 26.15 -17.46 -3.62
N GLY A 328 25.41 -17.02 -4.62
CA GLY A 328 25.88 -16.83 -5.99
C GLY A 328 25.00 -15.87 -6.79
N ALA A 329 25.28 -15.76 -8.09
CA ALA A 329 24.45 -14.97 -9.01
C ALA A 329 23.10 -15.65 -9.29
N SER A 330 23.02 -16.99 -9.17
CA SER A 330 21.84 -17.79 -9.45
C SER A 330 21.42 -18.71 -8.29
N SER A 331 21.93 -18.47 -7.07
CA SER A 331 21.63 -19.34 -5.92
C SER A 331 21.63 -18.59 -4.60
N PHE A 332 20.86 -19.10 -3.65
CA PHE A 332 20.85 -18.66 -2.26
C PHE A 332 20.45 -19.76 -1.29
N VAL A 333 20.74 -19.54 -0.02
CA VAL A 333 20.30 -20.40 1.08
C VAL A 333 19.18 -19.70 1.84
N VAL A 334 18.09 -20.43 2.08
CA VAL A 334 17.00 -19.99 2.97
C VAL A 334 17.23 -20.59 4.35
N ALA A 335 17.61 -19.77 5.30
CA ALA A 335 17.72 -20.16 6.71
C ALA A 335 16.34 -20.07 7.38
N LEU A 336 15.93 -21.13 8.09
CA LEU A 336 14.63 -21.23 8.76
C LEU A 336 14.76 -20.97 10.27
N ASN A 337 13.80 -20.22 10.81
CA ASN A 337 13.72 -19.92 12.24
C ASN A 337 12.53 -20.64 12.88
N PHE A 338 12.81 -21.64 13.73
CA PHE A 338 11.81 -22.46 14.41
C PHE A 338 11.30 -21.87 15.73
N ASN A 339 11.81 -20.72 16.18
CA ASN A 339 11.42 -20.13 17.48
C ASN A 339 9.99 -19.56 17.47
N ALA A 340 9.44 -19.22 16.30
CA ALA A 340 8.14 -18.58 16.18
C ALA A 340 6.96 -19.55 16.03
N ALA A 341 7.23 -20.82 15.64
CA ALA A 341 6.23 -21.84 15.36
C ALA A 341 6.84 -23.25 15.53
N SER A 342 6.01 -24.30 15.55
CA SER A 342 6.50 -25.68 15.55
C SER A 342 7.31 -25.98 14.28
N ARG A 343 8.20 -26.99 14.34
CA ARG A 343 9.00 -27.44 13.18
C ARG A 343 8.11 -27.71 11.95
N ILE A 344 7.02 -28.47 12.14
CA ILE A 344 6.09 -28.80 11.07
C ILE A 344 5.45 -27.54 10.45
N GLU A 345 5.03 -26.58 11.28
CA GLU A 345 4.45 -25.34 10.76
C GLU A 345 5.46 -24.47 10.01
N THR A 346 6.70 -24.45 10.49
CA THR A 346 7.78 -23.69 9.85
C THR A 346 8.13 -24.31 8.50
N LEU A 347 8.34 -25.63 8.43
CA LEU A 347 8.61 -26.36 7.18
C LEU A 347 7.44 -26.25 6.19
N PHE A 348 6.22 -26.41 6.65
CA PHE A 348 5.04 -26.23 5.82
C PHE A 348 4.97 -24.82 5.20
N THR A 349 5.25 -23.81 6.01
CA THR A 349 5.27 -22.41 5.56
C THR A 349 6.45 -22.13 4.64
N ALA A 350 7.60 -22.74 4.87
CA ALA A 350 8.77 -22.68 3.97
C ALA A 350 8.45 -23.33 2.60
N GLY A 351 7.70 -24.44 2.59
CA GLY A 351 7.19 -25.03 1.36
C GLY A 351 6.30 -24.07 0.57
N MET A 352 5.42 -23.32 1.24
CA MET A 352 4.65 -22.26 0.58
C MET A 352 5.55 -21.16 0.00
N PHE A 353 6.64 -20.82 0.67
CA PHE A 353 7.63 -19.85 0.19
C PHE A 353 8.37 -20.38 -1.05
N LEU A 354 8.81 -21.65 -1.04
CA LEU A 354 9.41 -22.30 -2.19
C LEU A 354 8.51 -22.28 -3.43
N GLU A 355 7.22 -22.56 -3.28
CA GLU A 355 6.28 -22.47 -4.41
C GLU A 355 6.15 -21.05 -4.93
N SER A 356 6.14 -20.06 -4.05
CA SER A 356 6.11 -18.65 -4.48
C SER A 356 7.40 -18.25 -5.20
N LEU A 357 8.57 -18.74 -4.77
CA LEU A 357 9.83 -18.54 -5.47
C LEU A 357 9.80 -19.17 -6.88
N ARG A 358 9.30 -20.42 -6.97
CA ARG A 358 9.18 -21.12 -8.25
C ARG A 358 8.28 -20.40 -9.25
N ILE A 359 7.12 -19.91 -8.76
CA ILE A 359 6.19 -19.14 -9.60
C ILE A 359 6.83 -17.80 -10.00
N ALA A 360 7.53 -17.12 -9.09
CA ALA A 360 8.19 -15.85 -9.40
C ALA A 360 9.33 -16.04 -10.43
N ALA A 361 10.10 -17.11 -10.30
CA ALA A 361 11.20 -17.45 -11.22
C ALA A 361 10.72 -17.68 -12.66
N SER A 362 9.49 -18.19 -12.83
CA SER A 362 8.91 -18.42 -14.16
C SER A 362 8.74 -17.14 -14.98
N ALA A 363 8.62 -15.98 -14.34
CA ALA A 363 8.54 -14.68 -15.02
C ALA A 363 9.87 -14.24 -15.65
N LEU A 364 10.96 -14.87 -15.27
CA LEU A 364 12.31 -14.61 -15.76
C LEU A 364 12.86 -15.80 -16.58
N ASN A 365 12.01 -16.75 -16.98
CA ASN A 365 12.39 -17.99 -17.68
C ASN A 365 13.45 -18.78 -16.90
N LEU A 366 13.29 -18.88 -15.58
CA LEU A 366 14.20 -19.60 -14.70
C LEU A 366 13.52 -20.85 -14.14
N ARG A 367 14.21 -22.00 -14.25
CA ARG A 367 13.87 -23.24 -13.57
C ARG A 367 14.46 -23.20 -12.17
N MET A 368 13.66 -23.53 -11.16
CA MET A 368 14.07 -23.57 -9.76
C MET A 368 14.24 -25.01 -9.30
N GLU A 369 15.39 -25.31 -8.68
CA GLU A 369 15.64 -26.52 -7.92
C GLU A 369 15.90 -26.17 -6.46
N TRP A 370 15.56 -27.10 -5.55
CA TRP A 370 15.82 -26.93 -4.13
C TRP A 370 16.17 -28.23 -3.44
N ARG A 371 16.96 -28.12 -2.38
CA ARG A 371 17.31 -29.26 -1.52
C ARG A 371 17.52 -28.81 -0.08
N VAL A 372 17.30 -29.74 0.87
CA VAL A 372 17.67 -29.54 2.27
C VAL A 372 19.18 -29.71 2.39
N VAL A 373 19.87 -28.73 2.99
CA VAL A 373 21.35 -28.73 3.04
C VAL A 373 21.87 -29.46 4.26
N ASP A 374 21.16 -29.38 5.39
CA ASP A 374 21.53 -30.06 6.63
C ASP A 374 20.39 -30.97 7.08
N GLN A 375 20.67 -32.28 7.17
CA GLN A 375 19.70 -33.28 7.59
C GLN A 375 19.61 -33.40 9.12
N GLU A 376 20.65 -33.04 9.86
CA GLU A 376 20.67 -33.15 11.32
C GLU A 376 20.00 -31.94 11.99
N ALA A 377 20.14 -30.76 11.45
CA ALA A 377 19.48 -29.56 11.94
C ALA A 377 18.25 -29.12 11.11
N GLY A 378 18.16 -29.54 9.83
CA GLY A 378 17.03 -29.28 8.91
C GLY A 378 16.70 -27.80 8.70
N ASP A 379 17.63 -26.93 8.99
CA ASP A 379 17.39 -25.49 9.17
C ASP A 379 17.64 -24.67 7.92
N GLN A 380 18.19 -25.29 6.86
CA GLN A 380 18.62 -24.59 5.67
C GLN A 380 18.14 -25.28 4.37
N LEU A 381 17.68 -24.47 3.43
CA LEU A 381 17.27 -24.90 2.09
C LEU A 381 18.14 -24.20 1.07
N LEU A 382 18.90 -24.96 0.29
CA LEU A 382 19.59 -24.43 -0.89
C LEU A 382 18.57 -24.30 -2.03
N VAL A 383 18.52 -23.15 -2.64
CA VAL A 383 17.68 -22.86 -3.82
C VAL A 383 18.59 -22.39 -4.94
N GLN A 384 18.46 -23.01 -6.10
CA GLN A 384 19.22 -22.74 -7.31
C GLN A 384 18.30 -22.45 -8.49
N PHE A 385 18.72 -21.56 -9.35
CA PHE A 385 17.99 -21.16 -10.55
C PHE A 385 18.89 -21.31 -11.79
N ASP A 386 18.33 -21.95 -12.80
CA ASP A 386 19.00 -22.16 -14.08
C ASP A 386 18.12 -21.60 -15.22
N ARG A 387 18.74 -20.94 -16.19
CA ARG A 387 18.03 -20.46 -17.39
C ARG A 387 17.45 -21.64 -18.15
N ASP A 388 16.16 -21.54 -18.48
CA ASP A 388 15.47 -22.57 -19.24
C ASP A 388 14.33 -21.93 -20.04
N ASP A 389 14.55 -21.73 -21.31
CA ASP A 389 13.59 -21.12 -22.24
C ASP A 389 12.31 -21.95 -22.42
N SER A 390 12.28 -23.20 -21.96
CA SER A 390 11.06 -24.01 -21.93
C SER A 390 10.11 -23.65 -20.77
N VAL A 391 10.59 -22.88 -19.77
CA VAL A 391 9.79 -22.41 -18.66
C VAL A 391 8.93 -21.23 -19.11
N SER A 392 7.63 -21.44 -19.19
CA SER A 392 6.67 -20.37 -19.47
C SER A 392 6.21 -19.67 -18.18
N LEU A 393 5.76 -18.43 -18.32
CA LEU A 393 5.18 -17.67 -17.22
C LEU A 393 4.02 -18.44 -16.54
N ASP A 394 4.15 -18.73 -15.26
CA ASP A 394 3.10 -19.38 -14.48
C ASP A 394 1.88 -18.44 -14.36
N PRO A 395 0.66 -18.87 -14.73
CA PRO A 395 -0.54 -18.06 -14.71
C PRO A 395 -0.90 -17.52 -13.30
N LEU A 396 -0.30 -18.07 -12.25
CA LEU A 396 -0.50 -17.64 -10.87
C LEU A 396 0.43 -16.49 -10.45
N PHE A 397 1.39 -16.09 -11.28
CA PHE A 397 2.38 -15.04 -10.95
C PHE A 397 1.74 -13.73 -10.49
N SER A 398 0.77 -13.20 -11.24
CA SER A 398 0.08 -11.94 -10.90
C SER A 398 -0.71 -12.00 -9.59
N HIS A 399 -0.97 -13.21 -9.08
CA HIS A 399 -1.72 -13.43 -7.84
C HIS A 399 -0.84 -13.53 -6.59
N LEU A 400 0.48 -13.66 -6.73
CA LEU A 400 1.42 -13.65 -5.60
C LEU A 400 1.23 -12.41 -4.69
N PRO A 401 1.27 -11.17 -5.22
CA PRO A 401 1.10 -9.98 -4.40
C PRO A 401 -0.36 -9.71 -4.00
N THR A 402 -1.37 -10.31 -4.63
CA THR A 402 -2.79 -10.02 -4.37
C THR A 402 -3.46 -10.97 -3.38
N ARG A 403 -2.93 -12.21 -3.24
CA ARG A 403 -3.44 -13.21 -2.29
C ARG A 403 -3.45 -12.66 -0.85
N SER A 404 -4.56 -12.80 -0.16
CA SER A 404 -4.72 -12.39 1.24
C SER A 404 -5.60 -13.35 2.03
N VAL A 405 -5.51 -13.33 3.37
CA VAL A 405 -6.45 -13.99 4.27
C VAL A 405 -7.67 -13.11 4.44
N ASP A 406 -8.86 -13.63 4.22
CA ASP A 406 -10.10 -12.94 4.53
C ASP A 406 -10.86 -13.62 5.68
N ARG A 407 -11.03 -12.89 6.78
CA ARG A 407 -11.73 -13.38 7.98
C ARG A 407 -13.20 -12.95 8.04
N ARG A 408 -13.66 -12.21 7.04
CA ARG A 408 -15.05 -11.72 6.96
C ARG A 408 -16.00 -12.88 6.56
N ALA A 409 -17.30 -12.62 6.66
CA ALA A 409 -18.32 -13.48 6.08
C ALA A 409 -18.26 -13.43 4.55
N TYR A 410 -18.35 -14.60 3.89
CA TYR A 410 -18.37 -14.72 2.45
C TYR A 410 -19.80 -14.82 1.89
N GLY A 411 -19.94 -14.75 0.58
CA GLY A 411 -21.14 -15.20 -0.13
C GLY A 411 -21.37 -16.68 0.09
N VAL A 412 -22.65 -17.07 0.11
CA VAL A 412 -23.05 -18.46 0.37
C VAL A 412 -23.38 -19.25 -0.92
N ARG A 413 -23.08 -18.68 -2.10
CA ARG A 413 -23.24 -19.44 -3.35
C ARG A 413 -22.35 -20.69 -3.33
N SER A 414 -22.87 -21.80 -3.84
CA SER A 414 -22.07 -23.01 -3.98
C SER A 414 -20.94 -22.81 -4.98
N LEU A 415 -19.83 -23.51 -4.76
CA LEU A 415 -18.75 -23.58 -5.74
C LEU A 415 -19.21 -24.36 -6.97
N SER A 416 -18.88 -23.87 -8.15
CA SER A 416 -19.14 -24.59 -9.41
C SER A 416 -18.25 -25.83 -9.54
N SER A 417 -18.64 -26.78 -10.40
CA SER A 417 -17.81 -27.94 -10.70
C SER A 417 -16.48 -27.56 -11.30
N ALA A 418 -16.42 -26.52 -12.14
CA ALA A 418 -15.19 -26.00 -12.72
C ALA A 418 -14.23 -25.44 -11.66
N GLU A 419 -14.74 -24.65 -10.70
CA GLU A 419 -13.94 -24.12 -9.58
C GLU A 419 -13.36 -25.26 -8.72
N LYS A 420 -14.19 -26.28 -8.41
CA LYS A 420 -13.74 -27.45 -7.64
C LYS A 420 -12.69 -28.27 -8.38
N SER A 421 -12.86 -28.48 -9.68
CA SER A 421 -11.90 -29.21 -10.52
C SER A 421 -10.57 -28.45 -10.63
N ALA A 422 -10.59 -27.14 -10.86
CA ALA A 422 -9.39 -26.31 -10.91
C ALA A 422 -8.62 -26.32 -9.57
N LEU A 423 -9.34 -26.23 -8.45
CA LEU A 423 -8.77 -26.29 -7.11
C LEU A 423 -8.18 -27.67 -6.79
N ALA A 424 -8.83 -28.75 -7.20
CA ALA A 424 -8.31 -30.12 -7.04
C ALA A 424 -7.05 -30.34 -7.91
N ALA A 425 -7.07 -29.88 -9.16
CA ALA A 425 -5.91 -29.96 -10.06
C ALA A 425 -4.69 -29.19 -9.53
N ALA A 426 -4.90 -28.04 -8.86
CA ALA A 426 -3.83 -27.26 -8.27
C ALA A 426 -3.07 -27.98 -7.14
N LEU A 427 -3.67 -28.97 -6.48
CA LEU A 427 -3.03 -29.79 -5.44
C LEU A 427 -2.13 -30.89 -6.01
N GLY A 428 -2.32 -31.27 -7.27
CA GLY A 428 -1.66 -32.43 -7.87
C GLY A 428 -2.19 -33.76 -7.35
N SER A 429 -1.62 -34.87 -7.85
CA SER A 429 -2.07 -36.24 -7.55
C SER A 429 -1.69 -36.74 -6.14
N ALA A 430 -0.79 -36.05 -5.45
CA ALA A 430 -0.33 -36.44 -4.13
C ALA A 430 -1.33 -36.13 -3.00
N PHE A 431 -2.35 -35.34 -3.28
CA PHE A 431 -3.31 -34.88 -2.27
C PHE A 431 -4.76 -35.09 -2.72
N THR A 432 -5.64 -35.35 -1.76
CA THR A 432 -7.09 -35.40 -1.93
C THR A 432 -7.75 -34.19 -1.28
N LEU A 433 -8.91 -33.79 -1.84
CA LEU A 433 -9.68 -32.64 -1.40
C LEU A 433 -11.09 -33.08 -1.02
N THR A 434 -11.47 -32.87 0.23
CA THR A 434 -12.83 -33.19 0.71
C THR A 434 -13.58 -31.89 1.02
N TRP A 435 -14.81 -31.77 0.51
CA TRP A 435 -15.68 -30.63 0.67
C TRP A 435 -16.73 -30.83 1.77
N HIS A 436 -16.92 -29.85 2.60
CA HIS A 436 -17.98 -29.74 3.61
C HIS A 436 -18.90 -28.56 3.24
N GLU A 437 -19.88 -28.80 2.35
CA GLU A 437 -20.72 -27.76 1.74
C GLU A 437 -22.08 -27.60 2.42
N SER A 438 -22.66 -28.68 2.94
CA SER A 438 -23.95 -28.57 3.60
C SER A 438 -23.88 -27.76 4.87
N ARG A 439 -24.97 -27.08 5.23
CA ARG A 439 -25.02 -26.30 6.48
C ARG A 439 -24.69 -27.17 7.71
N ARG A 440 -25.12 -28.45 7.70
CA ARG A 440 -24.81 -29.40 8.76
C ARG A 440 -23.33 -29.75 8.82
N ALA A 441 -22.68 -29.96 7.68
CA ALA A 441 -21.25 -30.22 7.62
C ALA A 441 -20.41 -29.01 8.06
N ARG A 442 -20.75 -27.81 7.58
CA ARG A 442 -20.09 -26.56 8.05
C ARG A 442 -20.29 -26.33 9.54
N LYS A 443 -21.47 -26.68 10.10
CA LYS A 443 -21.72 -26.58 11.53
C LYS A 443 -20.79 -27.50 12.34
N ARG A 444 -20.56 -28.74 11.90
CA ARG A 444 -19.59 -29.64 12.55
C ARG A 444 -18.19 -29.06 12.57
N VAL A 445 -17.72 -28.50 11.43
CA VAL A 445 -16.41 -27.83 11.37
C VAL A 445 -16.37 -26.60 12.29
N ALA A 446 -17.46 -25.84 12.36
CA ALA A 446 -17.56 -24.69 13.28
C ALA A 446 -17.52 -25.12 14.75
N ASP A 447 -18.16 -26.23 15.09
CA ASP A 447 -18.15 -26.78 16.46
C ASP A 447 -16.74 -27.20 16.88
N ILE A 448 -16.00 -27.91 16.04
CA ILE A 448 -14.58 -28.26 16.29
C ILE A 448 -13.73 -26.99 16.48
N THR A 449 -13.87 -26.02 15.57
CA THR A 449 -13.09 -24.78 15.63
C THR A 449 -13.41 -23.97 16.89
N THR A 450 -14.69 -23.97 17.31
CA THR A 450 -15.14 -23.31 18.53
C THR A 450 -14.59 -23.99 19.78
N ARG A 451 -14.58 -25.35 19.84
CA ARG A 451 -13.99 -26.12 20.94
C ARG A 451 -12.49 -25.87 21.05
N ALA A 452 -11.75 -25.90 19.93
CA ALA A 452 -10.33 -25.56 19.88
C ALA A 452 -10.05 -24.13 20.39
N SER A 453 -10.92 -23.18 20.04
CA SER A 453 -10.81 -21.79 20.51
C SER A 453 -11.11 -21.68 22.01
N ARG A 454 -12.11 -22.39 22.53
CA ARG A 454 -12.42 -22.43 23.97
C ARG A 454 -11.26 -23.00 24.78
N HIS A 455 -10.67 -24.11 24.33
CA HIS A 455 -9.47 -24.66 24.95
C HIS A 455 -8.31 -23.65 24.99
N THR A 456 -8.09 -22.89 23.91
CA THR A 456 -7.05 -21.83 23.88
C THR A 456 -7.36 -20.68 24.86
N LEU A 457 -8.62 -20.25 24.94
CA LEU A 457 -9.06 -19.15 25.80
C LEU A 457 -9.06 -19.54 27.30
N ALA A 458 -9.23 -20.82 27.63
CA ALA A 458 -9.16 -21.31 29.00
C ALA A 458 -7.75 -21.22 29.61
N HIS A 459 -6.70 -21.10 28.79
CA HIS A 459 -5.32 -21.04 29.23
C HIS A 459 -4.74 -19.63 29.05
N ALA A 460 -4.54 -18.90 30.14
CA ALA A 460 -4.12 -17.48 30.11
C ALA A 460 -2.81 -17.24 29.35
N GLU A 461 -1.82 -18.12 29.47
CA GLU A 461 -0.54 -18.03 28.75
C GLU A 461 -0.71 -18.13 27.23
N ARG A 462 -1.56 -19.07 26.77
CA ARG A 462 -1.86 -19.22 25.34
C ARG A 462 -2.61 -18.03 24.78
N LEU A 463 -3.53 -17.48 25.56
CA LEU A 463 -4.22 -16.26 25.19
C LEU A 463 -3.25 -15.10 25.05
N ARG A 464 -2.34 -14.89 26.02
CA ARG A 464 -1.30 -13.87 25.95
C ARG A 464 -0.43 -14.03 24.71
N ALA A 465 0.06 -15.24 24.43
CA ALA A 465 0.87 -15.54 23.26
C ALA A 465 0.14 -15.27 21.93
N ASN A 466 -1.17 -15.51 21.86
CA ASN A 466 -1.96 -15.19 20.68
C ASN A 466 -2.23 -13.68 20.52
N LEU A 467 -2.50 -12.96 21.62
CA LEU A 467 -2.69 -11.52 21.61
C LEU A 467 -1.41 -10.76 21.27
N ALA A 468 -0.24 -11.28 21.67
CA ALA A 468 1.08 -10.74 21.33
C ALA A 468 1.38 -10.80 19.81
N LYS A 469 0.73 -11.71 19.05
CA LYS A 469 0.86 -11.80 17.59
C LYS A 469 0.02 -10.75 16.84
N VAL A 470 -0.77 -9.93 17.55
CA VAL A 470 -1.62 -8.89 16.97
C VAL A 470 -0.99 -7.53 17.18
N ASP A 471 -0.85 -6.77 16.10
CA ASP A 471 -0.48 -5.36 16.20
C ASP A 471 -1.75 -4.53 16.44
N TRP A 472 -1.83 -3.95 17.64
CA TRP A 472 -2.99 -3.20 18.12
C TRP A 472 -2.97 -1.73 17.71
N GLU A 473 -1.82 -1.23 17.30
CA GLU A 473 -1.58 0.20 17.07
C GLU A 473 -1.43 0.52 15.59
N GLN A 474 -0.72 -0.33 14.86
CA GLN A 474 -0.42 -0.08 13.46
C GLN A 474 -1.48 -0.70 12.54
N PRO A 475 -2.00 0.04 11.55
CA PRO A 475 -2.95 -0.48 10.57
C PRO A 475 -2.29 -1.48 9.61
N ARG A 476 -0.95 -1.47 9.53
CA ARG A 476 -0.11 -2.37 8.74
C ARG A 476 1.15 -2.71 9.52
N SER A 477 1.39 -3.98 9.74
CA SER A 477 2.56 -4.46 10.46
C SER A 477 3.35 -5.44 9.61
N PRO A 478 4.68 -5.30 9.52
CA PRO A 478 5.53 -6.28 8.84
C PRO A 478 5.79 -7.53 9.70
N THR A 479 5.65 -7.46 11.02
CA THR A 479 6.04 -8.51 11.96
C THR A 479 4.87 -9.18 12.68
N ALA A 480 3.68 -8.59 12.65
CA ALA A 480 2.51 -9.08 13.35
C ALA A 480 1.24 -9.00 12.48
N VAL A 481 0.13 -9.47 13.00
CA VAL A 481 -1.19 -9.40 12.34
C VAL A 481 -1.85 -8.08 12.72
N PRO A 482 -2.05 -7.14 11.78
CA PRO A 482 -2.73 -5.88 12.09
C PRO A 482 -4.16 -6.10 12.58
N LEU A 483 -4.58 -5.39 13.63
CA LEU A 483 -5.92 -5.49 14.21
C LEU A 483 -7.04 -5.33 13.15
N ALA A 484 -6.84 -4.43 12.19
CA ALA A 484 -7.79 -4.17 11.10
C ALA A 484 -8.08 -5.42 10.25
N THR A 485 -7.11 -6.37 10.11
CA THR A 485 -7.28 -7.61 9.33
C THR A 485 -8.08 -8.68 10.06
N LEU A 486 -8.30 -8.52 11.37
CA LEU A 486 -9.10 -9.47 12.17
C LEU A 486 -10.61 -9.26 12.00
N ASN A 487 -11.01 -8.14 11.40
CA ASN A 487 -12.42 -7.78 11.18
C ASN A 487 -13.27 -7.83 12.47
N LEU A 488 -12.70 -7.38 13.56
CA LEU A 488 -13.39 -7.31 14.86
C LEU A 488 -14.31 -6.09 14.89
N GLY A 489 -15.56 -6.27 15.34
CA GLY A 489 -16.42 -5.14 15.67
C GLY A 489 -15.85 -4.35 16.87
N TRP A 490 -16.24 -3.09 17.01
CA TRP A 490 -15.77 -2.18 18.07
C TRP A 490 -15.75 -2.83 19.47
N PHE A 491 -16.83 -3.52 19.84
CA PHE A 491 -16.92 -4.20 21.14
C PHE A 491 -15.86 -5.29 21.33
N ALA A 492 -15.62 -6.11 20.30
CA ALA A 492 -14.61 -7.18 20.35
C ALA A 492 -13.18 -6.60 20.38
N GLN A 493 -12.94 -5.46 19.73
CA GLN A 493 -11.66 -4.74 19.83
C GLN A 493 -11.41 -4.23 21.25
N LYS A 494 -12.41 -3.61 21.90
CA LYS A 494 -12.31 -3.14 23.29
C LYS A 494 -12.09 -4.30 24.26
N LEU A 495 -12.81 -5.41 24.07
CA LEU A 495 -12.64 -6.61 24.89
C LEU A 495 -11.23 -7.23 24.72
N GLY A 496 -10.72 -7.28 23.49
CA GLY A 496 -9.37 -7.75 23.20
C GLY A 496 -8.28 -6.84 23.81
N SER A 497 -8.48 -5.53 23.75
CA SER A 497 -7.61 -4.56 24.42
C SER A 497 -7.60 -4.76 25.94
N LEU A 498 -8.76 -4.99 26.54
CA LEU A 498 -8.87 -5.27 27.99
C LEU A 498 -8.24 -6.63 28.36
N ALA A 499 -8.37 -7.65 27.53
CA ALA A 499 -7.78 -8.97 27.76
C ALA A 499 -6.23 -8.96 27.72
N ARG A 500 -5.59 -7.93 27.13
CA ARG A 500 -4.13 -7.73 27.21
C ARG A 500 -3.69 -7.43 28.64
N THR A 501 -4.41 -6.56 29.33
CA THR A 501 -4.09 -6.11 30.69
C THR A 501 -4.69 -7.02 31.77
N ALA A 502 -5.84 -7.63 31.49
CA ALA A 502 -6.57 -8.49 32.41
C ALA A 502 -7.02 -9.80 31.72
N PRO A 503 -6.08 -10.74 31.43
CA PRO A 503 -6.39 -11.97 30.66
C PRO A 503 -7.43 -12.87 31.32
N PHE A 504 -7.59 -12.83 32.64
CA PHE A 504 -8.58 -13.62 33.37
C PHE A 504 -10.04 -13.28 32.96
N LEU A 505 -10.30 -12.07 32.46
CA LEU A 505 -11.62 -11.70 31.96
C LEU A 505 -12.06 -12.50 30.74
N ALA A 506 -11.11 -12.94 29.91
CA ALA A 506 -11.39 -13.79 28.75
C ALA A 506 -11.69 -15.25 29.14
N ALA A 507 -11.27 -15.67 30.35
CA ALA A 507 -11.56 -17.00 30.89
C ALA A 507 -12.99 -17.14 31.41
N ILE A 508 -13.75 -16.04 31.54
CA ILE A 508 -15.17 -16.08 31.91
C ILE A 508 -15.93 -16.88 30.84
N PRO A 509 -16.62 -17.99 31.18
CA PRO A 509 -17.22 -18.90 30.20
C PRO A 509 -18.17 -18.23 29.20
N GLY A 510 -18.94 -17.24 29.65
CA GLY A 510 -19.86 -16.49 28.79
C GLY A 510 -19.13 -15.63 27.75
N VAL A 511 -18.03 -14.98 28.14
CA VAL A 511 -17.21 -14.12 27.26
C VAL A 511 -16.51 -14.99 26.21
N ALA A 512 -15.85 -16.06 26.64
CA ALA A 512 -15.18 -17.00 25.75
C ALA A 512 -16.14 -17.59 24.70
N ARG A 513 -17.36 -17.99 25.12
CA ARG A 513 -18.37 -18.52 24.22
C ARG A 513 -18.89 -17.47 23.22
N PHE A 514 -19.11 -16.24 23.66
CA PHE A 514 -19.54 -15.15 22.80
C PHE A 514 -18.50 -14.81 21.74
N VAL A 515 -17.25 -14.67 22.17
CA VAL A 515 -16.11 -14.34 21.27
C VAL A 515 -15.88 -15.44 20.27
N ALA A 516 -15.79 -16.69 20.70
CA ALA A 516 -15.62 -17.85 19.83
C ALA A 516 -16.79 -17.99 18.83
N GLY A 517 -18.04 -17.81 19.28
CA GLY A 517 -19.20 -17.85 18.40
C GLY A 517 -19.19 -16.79 17.30
N ARG A 518 -18.70 -15.57 17.64
CA ARG A 518 -18.65 -14.46 16.68
C ARG A 518 -17.47 -14.56 15.72
N LEU A 519 -16.33 -15.01 16.18
CA LEU A 519 -15.09 -15.08 15.40
C LEU A 519 -14.97 -16.36 14.55
N GLU A 520 -15.53 -17.47 15.01
CA GLU A 520 -15.39 -18.76 14.37
C GLU A 520 -16.72 -19.23 13.73
N THR A 521 -17.77 -19.38 14.52
CA THR A 521 -19.01 -20.01 14.03
C THR A 521 -19.67 -19.22 12.91
N ARG A 522 -19.86 -17.90 13.09
CA ARG A 522 -20.55 -17.07 12.09
C ARG A 522 -19.83 -17.01 10.75
N PRO A 523 -18.50 -16.73 10.68
CA PRO A 523 -17.79 -16.72 9.42
C PRO A 523 -17.75 -18.08 8.72
N ILE A 524 -17.66 -19.20 9.47
CA ILE A 524 -17.67 -20.54 8.90
C ILE A 524 -19.04 -20.87 8.29
N LEU A 525 -20.12 -20.57 8.98
CA LEU A 525 -21.47 -20.77 8.45
C LEU A 525 -21.78 -19.85 7.26
N ALA A 526 -21.19 -18.67 7.23
CA ALA A 526 -21.28 -17.71 6.13
C ALA A 526 -20.10 -17.88 5.16
N SER A 527 -19.91 -19.09 4.63
CA SER A 527 -18.95 -19.42 3.57
C SER A 527 -19.60 -20.39 2.57
N ALA A 528 -19.06 -20.52 1.36
CA ALA A 528 -19.56 -21.49 0.38
C ALA A 528 -19.30 -22.92 0.87
N ALA A 529 -18.09 -23.20 1.32
CA ALA A 529 -17.67 -24.51 1.81
C ALA A 529 -16.57 -24.38 2.87
N CYS A 530 -16.42 -25.41 3.71
CA CYS A 530 -15.15 -25.76 4.32
C CYS A 530 -14.52 -26.90 3.51
N PHE A 531 -13.21 -27.03 3.59
CA PHE A 531 -12.48 -28.06 2.85
C PHE A 531 -11.33 -28.63 3.69
N VAL A 532 -11.00 -29.86 3.40
CA VAL A 532 -9.89 -30.61 4.02
C VAL A 532 -8.99 -31.16 2.93
N ILE A 533 -7.71 -30.91 3.04
CA ILE A 533 -6.67 -31.48 2.19
C ILE A 533 -6.00 -32.62 2.94
N ARG A 534 -5.83 -33.78 2.30
CA ARG A 534 -5.18 -34.96 2.85
C ARG A 534 -4.15 -35.52 1.88
N PRO A 535 -3.07 -36.15 2.35
CA PRO A 535 -2.18 -36.91 1.48
C PRO A 535 -2.92 -38.18 0.97
N VAL A 536 -2.60 -38.61 -0.25
CA VAL A 536 -3.11 -39.87 -0.84
C VAL A 536 -2.39 -41.08 -0.22
N ALA A 537 -1.05 -40.98 -0.10
CA ALA A 537 -0.25 -42.03 0.54
C ALA A 537 -0.28 -41.89 2.07
N PRO A 538 0.08 -42.96 2.83
CA PRO A 538 0.29 -42.84 4.27
C PRO A 538 1.18 -41.68 4.60
N HIS A 539 0.94 -41.04 5.74
CA HIS A 539 1.64 -39.82 6.14
C HIS A 539 3.15 -40.03 6.23
N ASP A 540 3.89 -39.43 5.27
CA ASP A 540 5.32 -39.31 5.31
C ASP A 540 5.66 -38.10 6.20
N GLU A 541 6.28 -38.32 7.35
CA GLU A 541 6.66 -37.28 8.31
C GLU A 541 7.97 -36.60 7.94
N SER A 542 8.57 -36.92 6.77
CA SER A 542 9.81 -36.29 6.33
C SER A 542 9.63 -34.79 6.11
N ASP A 543 10.70 -34.06 6.34
CA ASP A 543 10.77 -32.60 6.07
C ASP A 543 10.42 -32.30 4.61
N ALA A 544 10.92 -33.13 3.69
CA ALA A 544 10.65 -32.97 2.26
C ALA A 544 9.14 -33.17 1.91
N ALA A 545 8.46 -34.09 2.57
CA ALA A 545 7.01 -34.27 2.39
C ALA A 545 6.23 -33.05 2.94
N THR A 546 6.63 -32.54 4.09
CA THR A 546 6.03 -31.34 4.69
C THR A 546 6.25 -30.09 3.82
N LEU A 547 7.43 -29.90 3.25
CA LEU A 547 7.72 -28.83 2.28
C LEU A 547 6.84 -28.96 1.03
N ARG A 548 6.74 -30.16 0.44
CA ARG A 548 5.87 -30.43 -0.73
C ARG A 548 4.40 -30.15 -0.43
N ALA A 549 3.92 -30.50 0.77
CA ALA A 549 2.56 -30.19 1.18
C ALA A 549 2.31 -28.67 1.27
N GLY A 550 3.29 -27.90 1.76
CA GLY A 550 3.26 -26.46 1.74
C GLY A 550 3.18 -25.88 0.33
N MET A 551 4.01 -26.41 -0.60
CA MET A 551 4.01 -26.00 -2.02
C MET A 551 2.61 -26.22 -2.65
N ALA A 552 2.01 -27.39 -2.47
CA ALA A 552 0.71 -27.71 -3.01
C ALA A 552 -0.40 -26.79 -2.45
N VAL A 553 -0.39 -26.51 -1.15
CA VAL A 553 -1.38 -25.61 -0.53
C VAL A 553 -1.20 -24.15 -0.98
N GLN A 554 0.03 -23.68 -1.23
CA GLN A 554 0.25 -22.36 -1.79
C GLN A 554 -0.34 -22.24 -3.19
N ARG A 555 -0.10 -23.24 -4.05
CA ARG A 555 -0.67 -23.27 -5.40
C ARG A 555 -2.21 -23.32 -5.36
N PHE A 556 -2.78 -24.15 -4.49
CA PHE A 556 -4.23 -24.19 -4.24
C PHE A 556 -4.78 -22.81 -3.84
N TRP A 557 -4.09 -22.11 -2.93
CA TRP A 557 -4.55 -20.80 -2.46
C TRP A 557 -4.44 -19.71 -3.53
N LEU A 558 -3.39 -19.72 -4.32
CA LEU A 558 -3.23 -18.81 -5.45
C LEU A 558 -4.29 -19.07 -6.53
N THR A 559 -4.61 -20.34 -6.82
CA THR A 559 -5.69 -20.71 -7.73
C THR A 559 -7.04 -20.23 -7.20
N ALA A 560 -7.32 -20.37 -5.90
CA ALA A 560 -8.53 -19.78 -5.31
C ALA A 560 -8.58 -18.25 -5.52
N THR A 561 -7.44 -17.56 -5.38
CA THR A 561 -7.35 -16.11 -5.62
C THR A 561 -7.59 -15.77 -7.09
N GLN A 562 -7.04 -16.53 -8.02
CA GLN A 562 -7.27 -16.40 -9.47
C GLN A 562 -8.75 -16.55 -9.84
N LEU A 563 -9.44 -17.48 -9.20
CA LEU A 563 -10.89 -17.71 -9.36
C LEU A 563 -11.75 -16.65 -8.65
N GLY A 564 -11.14 -15.60 -8.06
CA GLY A 564 -11.86 -14.56 -7.31
C GLY A 564 -12.43 -15.02 -5.97
N LEU A 565 -11.97 -16.17 -5.46
CA LEU A 565 -12.42 -16.74 -4.19
C LEU A 565 -11.55 -16.29 -3.03
N ALA A 566 -12.19 -15.93 -1.93
CA ALA A 566 -11.54 -15.65 -0.65
C ALA A 566 -11.36 -16.94 0.17
N MET A 567 -10.24 -17.03 0.88
CA MET A 567 -9.92 -18.20 1.70
C MET A 567 -9.44 -17.79 3.09
N GLN A 568 -9.78 -18.58 4.08
CA GLN A 568 -9.23 -18.50 5.44
C GLN A 568 -8.77 -19.88 5.93
N PRO A 569 -7.50 -20.03 6.35
CA PRO A 569 -7.02 -21.19 7.08
C PRO A 569 -7.72 -21.35 8.43
N LEU A 570 -8.09 -22.57 8.76
CA LEU A 570 -8.67 -22.99 10.04
C LEU A 570 -7.71 -24.00 10.73
N GLN A 571 -6.45 -23.60 10.91
CA GLN A 571 -5.39 -24.54 11.35
C GLN A 571 -5.36 -24.79 12.87
N ARG A 572 -6.05 -23.98 13.67
CA ARG A 572 -6.06 -24.13 15.13
C ARG A 572 -6.56 -25.53 15.58
N PRO A 573 -7.67 -26.07 15.05
CA PRO A 573 -8.11 -27.42 15.39
C PRO A 573 -7.10 -28.50 15.00
N VAL A 574 -6.51 -28.42 13.81
CA VAL A 574 -5.52 -29.39 13.31
C VAL A 574 -4.30 -29.42 14.20
N ARG A 575 -3.81 -28.24 14.57
CA ARG A 575 -2.66 -28.06 15.46
C ARG A 575 -2.93 -28.61 16.86
N LEU A 576 -4.07 -28.25 17.44
CA LEU A 576 -4.45 -28.72 18.78
C LEU A 576 -4.62 -30.26 18.83
N ALA A 577 -5.17 -30.85 17.76
CA ALA A 577 -5.37 -32.29 17.67
C ALA A 577 -4.04 -33.09 17.56
N ARG A 578 -2.99 -32.48 16.97
CA ARG A 578 -1.64 -33.06 16.87
C ARG A 578 -0.77 -32.81 18.10
N ASP A 579 -1.17 -31.87 18.94
CA ASP A 579 -0.43 -31.53 20.17
C ASP A 579 -0.57 -32.69 21.19
N LYS A 580 0.55 -33.36 21.53
CA LYS A 580 0.56 -34.40 22.57
C LYS A 580 0.33 -33.76 23.94
N LYS A 581 -0.93 -33.76 24.43
CA LYS A 581 -1.29 -33.13 25.71
C LYS A 581 -1.82 -34.12 26.70
N ASP A 582 -1.98 -33.60 27.92
CA ASP A 582 -2.45 -34.34 29.07
C ASP A 582 -3.80 -35.04 28.76
N PRO A 583 -3.83 -36.36 28.68
CA PRO A 583 -5.08 -37.10 28.44
C PRO A 583 -6.13 -36.89 29.55
N ASN A 584 -5.72 -36.28 30.68
CA ASN A 584 -6.63 -35.94 31.78
C ASN A 584 -7.30 -34.56 31.62
N ASP A 585 -6.97 -33.75 30.56
CA ASP A 585 -7.69 -32.50 30.27
C ASP A 585 -9.04 -32.78 29.59
N PRO A 586 -10.18 -32.62 30.31
CA PRO A 586 -11.49 -32.96 29.77
C PRO A 586 -11.85 -32.14 28.51
N LEU A 587 -11.36 -30.90 28.42
CA LEU A 587 -11.61 -30.04 27.26
C LEU A 587 -10.86 -30.51 26.04
N TRP A 588 -9.68 -31.07 26.22
CA TRP A 588 -8.91 -31.62 25.12
C TRP A 588 -9.47 -32.95 24.64
N VAL A 589 -9.90 -33.84 25.55
CA VAL A 589 -10.52 -35.12 25.22
C VAL A 589 -11.81 -34.91 24.43
N ASP A 590 -12.75 -34.09 24.92
CA ASP A 590 -14.01 -33.74 24.24
C ASP A 590 -13.76 -33.12 22.86
N PHE A 591 -12.75 -32.28 22.73
CA PHE A 591 -12.33 -31.72 21.46
C PHE A 591 -11.80 -32.79 20.50
N LEU A 592 -10.91 -33.67 20.96
CA LEU A 592 -10.24 -34.66 20.12
C LEU A 592 -11.25 -35.70 19.60
N GLU A 593 -12.19 -36.17 20.42
CA GLU A 593 -13.27 -37.05 19.99
C GLU A 593 -14.11 -36.40 18.89
N THR A 594 -14.58 -35.18 19.10
CA THR A 594 -15.36 -34.44 18.08
C THR A 594 -14.56 -34.22 16.79
N PHE A 595 -13.24 -33.96 16.90
CA PHE A 595 -12.35 -33.81 15.76
C PHE A 595 -12.26 -35.11 14.96
N GLN A 596 -12.02 -36.25 15.65
CA GLN A 596 -11.89 -37.57 14.99
C GLN A 596 -13.17 -38.00 14.32
N GLU A 597 -14.34 -37.82 14.95
CA GLU A 597 -15.64 -38.09 14.35
C GLU A 597 -15.93 -37.30 13.08
N THR A 598 -15.45 -36.07 13.00
CA THR A 598 -15.78 -35.16 11.88
C THR A 598 -14.71 -35.16 10.79
N LEU A 599 -13.45 -35.19 11.15
CA LEU A 599 -12.31 -35.04 10.25
C LEU A 599 -11.37 -36.25 10.19
N GLY A 600 -11.62 -37.27 10.98
CA GLY A 600 -10.77 -38.48 11.07
C GLY A 600 -9.51 -38.27 11.88
N GLN A 601 -8.50 -39.11 11.68
CA GLN A 601 -7.28 -39.10 12.46
C GLN A 601 -6.48 -37.78 12.22
N PRO A 602 -5.96 -37.12 13.27
CA PRO A 602 -5.26 -35.85 13.17
C PRO A 602 -4.10 -35.85 12.16
N ASN A 603 -3.35 -36.95 12.08
CA ASN A 603 -2.19 -37.07 11.20
C ASN A 603 -2.56 -37.15 9.71
N THR A 604 -3.83 -37.46 9.38
CA THR A 604 -4.29 -37.52 8.00
C THR A 604 -4.76 -36.17 7.44
N VAL A 605 -4.88 -35.13 8.27
CA VAL A 605 -5.34 -33.82 7.87
C VAL A 605 -4.15 -32.90 7.62
N THR A 606 -3.81 -32.62 6.37
CA THR A 606 -2.73 -31.68 6.00
C THR A 606 -3.17 -30.23 6.22
N PHE A 607 -4.38 -29.90 5.75
CA PHE A 607 -4.85 -28.52 5.80
C PHE A 607 -6.38 -28.46 5.92
N LEU A 608 -6.87 -27.59 6.78
CA LEU A 608 -8.30 -27.28 6.94
C LEU A 608 -8.51 -25.79 6.65
N GLY A 609 -9.52 -25.48 5.86
CA GLY A 609 -9.85 -24.10 5.53
C GLY A 609 -11.32 -23.88 5.21
N ARG A 610 -11.70 -22.61 5.05
CA ARG A 610 -12.98 -22.22 4.48
C ARG A 610 -12.78 -21.33 3.26
N ILE A 611 -13.72 -21.39 2.32
CA ILE A 611 -13.63 -20.71 1.04
C ILE A 611 -15.00 -20.18 0.60
N GLY A 612 -15.01 -19.13 -0.22
CA GLY A 612 -16.23 -18.59 -0.80
C GLY A 612 -15.96 -17.23 -1.47
N GLU A 613 -16.99 -16.67 -2.08
CA GLU A 613 -16.92 -15.39 -2.76
C GLU A 613 -16.80 -14.24 -1.75
N PRO A 614 -15.82 -13.31 -1.87
CA PRO A 614 -15.72 -12.16 -0.98
C PRO A 614 -16.87 -11.18 -1.23
N ARG A 615 -17.52 -10.70 -0.17
CA ARG A 615 -18.66 -9.75 -0.30
C ARG A 615 -18.24 -8.31 -0.65
N ALA A 616 -16.97 -7.99 -0.47
CA ALA A 616 -16.40 -6.68 -0.78
C ALA A 616 -14.89 -6.79 -0.94
N PRO A 617 -14.24 -5.85 -1.65
CA PRO A 617 -12.78 -5.81 -1.76
C PRO A 617 -12.09 -5.81 -0.38
N PHE A 618 -10.83 -6.27 -0.33
CA PHE A 618 -10.05 -6.26 0.91
C PHE A 618 -9.75 -4.84 1.36
N ALA A 619 -10.09 -4.52 2.61
CA ALA A 619 -9.85 -3.21 3.19
C ALA A 619 -8.49 -3.09 3.92
N ALA A 620 -7.94 -4.21 4.40
CA ALA A 620 -6.71 -4.22 5.18
C ALA A 620 -5.89 -5.48 4.90
N ARG A 621 -4.56 -5.34 4.92
CA ARG A 621 -3.60 -6.41 4.67
C ARG A 621 -2.35 -6.18 5.53
N ALA A 622 -1.76 -7.27 6.06
CA ALA A 622 -0.44 -7.22 6.68
C ALA A 622 0.63 -6.93 5.60
N THR A 623 1.61 -6.12 5.94
CA THR A 623 2.82 -5.94 5.14
C THR A 623 3.78 -7.11 5.36
N ARG A 624 4.95 -7.07 4.75
CA ARG A 624 6.02 -8.06 4.89
C ARG A 624 7.31 -7.33 5.27
N HIS A 625 8.30 -8.07 5.72
CA HIS A 625 9.64 -7.54 5.86
C HIS A 625 10.13 -6.92 4.54
N SER A 626 10.97 -5.90 4.64
CA SER A 626 11.67 -5.31 3.50
C SER A 626 12.67 -6.31 2.89
N LEU A 627 13.14 -6.07 1.68
CA LEU A 627 14.17 -6.90 1.06
C LEU A 627 15.46 -6.89 1.89
N ASP A 628 15.91 -5.72 2.37
CA ASP A 628 17.11 -5.59 3.21
C ASP A 628 16.99 -6.32 4.56
N THR A 629 15.76 -6.49 5.07
CA THR A 629 15.52 -7.30 6.27
C THR A 629 15.50 -8.80 5.98
N LEU A 630 15.03 -9.19 4.79
CA LEU A 630 14.94 -10.60 4.39
C LEU A 630 16.26 -11.13 3.87
N ILE A 631 17.01 -10.32 3.13
CA ILE A 631 18.30 -10.67 2.53
C ILE A 631 19.39 -10.24 3.50
N VAL A 632 20.04 -11.22 4.11
CA VAL A 632 21.18 -10.98 4.97
C VAL A 632 22.42 -10.77 4.08
N ALA A 633 23.10 -9.62 4.24
CA ALA A 633 24.29 -9.28 3.46
C ALA A 633 25.36 -10.39 3.55
N ARG A 634 26.12 -10.60 2.45
CA ARG A 634 27.27 -11.52 2.38
C ARG A 634 28.25 -11.23 3.52
N SER A 635 28.22 -12.03 4.58
CA SER A 635 29.43 -12.26 5.36
C SER A 635 30.22 -13.34 4.62
N GLY A 636 31.42 -13.02 4.20
CA GLY A 636 32.30 -14.01 3.57
C GLY A 636 32.53 -15.18 4.54
N GLY A 637 32.07 -16.38 4.18
CA GLY A 637 32.16 -17.58 4.95
C GLY A 637 30.84 -17.98 5.64
N ILE A 638 30.62 -19.27 5.77
CA ILE A 638 29.58 -19.89 6.61
C ILE A 638 29.66 -19.24 7.99
N PRO A 639 28.58 -18.75 8.59
CA PRO A 639 28.62 -18.06 9.88
C PRO A 639 29.22 -19.00 10.95
N ASP A 640 30.27 -18.55 11.63
CA ASP A 640 30.87 -19.26 12.79
C ASP A 640 29.77 -19.41 13.86
N GLU A 641 29.58 -20.64 14.35
CA GLU A 641 28.57 -21.04 15.36
C GLU A 641 28.52 -20.14 16.62
N LYS A 642 29.57 -19.35 16.84
CA LYS A 642 29.69 -18.47 17.99
C LYS A 642 28.95 -17.14 17.88
N GLN A 643 28.65 -16.66 16.67
CA GLN A 643 27.92 -15.37 16.49
C GLN A 643 26.40 -15.53 16.52
N THR A 644 25.87 -16.68 16.14
CA THR A 644 24.44 -16.98 16.19
C THR A 644 23.93 -17.20 17.62
N LYS A 645 24.78 -17.66 18.54
CA LYS A 645 24.39 -17.82 19.96
C LYS A 645 24.35 -16.51 20.76
N LYS A 646 24.99 -15.43 20.26
CA LYS A 646 24.99 -14.12 20.94
C LYS A 646 23.78 -13.24 20.60
N ALA A 647 23.07 -13.53 19.49
CA ALA A 647 21.86 -12.81 19.08
C ALA A 647 20.55 -13.45 19.55
N ALA A 648 20.61 -14.62 20.20
CA ALA A 648 19.46 -15.43 20.62
C ALA A 648 19.33 -15.64 22.13
N ALA A 649 20.00 -14.83 22.97
CA ALA A 649 19.75 -14.86 24.39
C ALA A 649 18.51 -14.03 24.74
N PRO A 650 17.44 -14.61 25.28
CA PRO A 650 16.37 -13.83 25.87
C PRO A 650 16.96 -13.10 27.09
N ALA A 651 16.74 -11.79 27.15
CA ALA A 651 16.97 -11.06 28.39
C ALA A 651 16.11 -11.68 29.48
N HIS A 652 16.75 -12.38 30.43
CA HIS A 652 16.16 -12.73 31.70
C HIS A 652 16.07 -11.43 32.52
N ASP A 653 14.90 -10.81 32.51
CA ASP A 653 14.50 -9.81 33.50
C ASP A 653 14.27 -10.50 34.84
N SER A 654 15.33 -10.58 35.67
CA SER A 654 15.25 -10.94 37.08
C SER A 654 15.75 -9.85 38.02
N ASP A 655 15.86 -8.57 37.58
CA ASP A 655 16.34 -7.47 38.45
C ASP A 655 15.58 -6.15 38.35
N ILE A 656 14.25 -6.19 38.14
CA ILE A 656 13.39 -4.97 38.31
C ILE A 656 12.16 -5.34 39.17
N VAL A 657 12.36 -5.77 40.40
CA VAL A 657 11.32 -5.85 41.45
C VAL A 657 11.87 -5.42 42.82
N ALA A 658 12.80 -4.48 42.88
CA ALA A 658 13.32 -4.01 44.16
C ALA A 658 13.42 -2.46 44.29
N SER A 659 12.58 -1.67 43.63
CA SER A 659 12.59 -0.22 43.84
C SER A 659 11.22 0.46 43.69
N PHE A 660 10.15 -0.13 44.22
CA PHE A 660 8.85 0.55 44.40
C PHE A 660 8.15 0.09 45.68
N ILE A 661 8.89 0.08 46.82
CA ILE A 661 8.32 0.21 48.17
C ILE A 661 9.36 0.97 49.00
N GLU A 662 9.29 2.29 48.96
CA GLU A 662 9.54 3.26 50.02
C GLU A 662 8.87 4.61 49.60
#